data_6756f5d68194a9b1d8f3c09dc01a9ad2
#
_entry.id   6756f5d68194a9b1d8f3c09dc01a9ad2
#
_cell.length_a   1.000
_cell.length_b   1.000
_cell.length_c   1.000
_cell.angle_alpha   90.00
_cell.angle_beta   90.00
_cell.angle_gamma   90.00
#
_symmetry.space_group_name_H-M   'P 1'
#
loop_
_entity.id
_entity.type
_entity.pdbx_description
1 polymer ?
#
loop_
_entity_poly.entity_id
_entity_poly.type
_entity_poly.pdbx_seq_one_letter_code
_entity_poly.pdbx_strand_id
1 'polypeptide(L)'
;MPKHPRISSDCLESCKSTQHGIEIISAITQRGIADQQLAVYLYNLCAGLKQQTNKEGCSALHMSASCGRVELCRWLIKIVQADINKPDLESGFTPLHRSIFYGKLNVAVELIQLGADLSLVDKDGLLPLDHALLDQEDLSLPPSDFSVWGSNNNYVLGMGSETSRSNPVVHEFFRKQRIIIKKVCIDKFHSVFLSNDGRVWAAGHGLGGRLGLISEQTALEPQQIKTQPAEVFKSISIGRDHTVFLAESGAVYACGLNTHHQLGIIPPPPKLVAPRRINLSKNYTILGVAAGRFHSVFWNKTLIFVCGLHAGQLGLEFSDRFTIDDPALVKSIPLKCGCEISHVATSTGATIVVTNQGEVYALSDYKVQKISSRLNEIVGNVQKISIVGGRLDPTRAQLKIKTDQSNEELKLAILGDNSVFVWSETRPNFARCQFSVKVSMKIVDIHFNLSHLALVFDLGIVYLASVKHKGKVKKTPEKKKLLSSRLHPNVKLDGTIFLNLKRIPGLYRAMNIVTDPEGENFAVLQRSPRSVSKDVDFIVPIAQSEFPALMADFLRETNEMGSLHDIVFEVGQQRFPAHKVIAAAGSKELHKLIRSLPSNEDTVHLLDTEPTIFAQILEYMYTGTCSLLVPGKCSERYTLHFQRGDY
;
A
#
# COMPACT_ATOMS: atom_id res chain seq x y z
N MET A 1 -28.62 21.28 12.06
CA MET A 1 -27.34 21.91 12.47
C MET A 1 -26.68 20.97 13.46
N PRO A 2 -25.47 20.46 13.25
CA PRO A 2 -24.77 19.72 14.29
C PRO A 2 -24.44 20.70 15.40
N LYS A 3 -24.79 20.35 16.65
CA LYS A 3 -24.45 21.12 17.84
C LYS A 3 -22.92 21.28 17.87
N HIS A 4 -22.43 22.52 17.90
CA HIS A 4 -21.02 22.81 18.05
C HIS A 4 -20.49 22.08 19.29
N PRO A 5 -19.38 21.32 19.19
CA PRO A 5 -18.72 20.86 20.39
C PRO A 5 -18.32 22.11 21.19
N ARG A 6 -18.66 22.12 22.47
CA ARG A 6 -18.21 23.16 23.37
C ARG A 6 -16.69 23.10 23.41
N ILE A 7 -16.03 24.27 23.28
CA ILE A 7 -14.61 24.43 23.64
C ILE A 7 -14.48 23.82 25.04
N SER A 8 -13.56 22.87 25.24
CA SER A 8 -13.27 22.42 26.61
C SER A 8 -12.81 23.68 27.34
N SER A 9 -13.43 23.98 28.48
CA SER A 9 -13.11 25.15 29.30
C SER A 9 -11.64 25.22 29.71
N ASP A 10 -10.87 24.19 29.45
CA ASP A 10 -9.50 23.99 29.89
C ASP A 10 -8.46 24.12 28.76
N CYS A 11 -8.88 24.47 27.52
CA CYS A 11 -7.97 24.63 26.40
C CYS A 11 -7.43 26.08 26.31
N LEU A 12 -6.13 26.24 26.55
CA LEU A 12 -5.42 27.52 26.47
C LEU A 12 -4.71 27.66 25.11
N GLU A 13 -4.31 28.87 24.75
CA GLU A 13 -3.50 29.14 23.54
C GLU A 13 -2.16 28.38 23.54
N SER A 14 -1.63 28.06 24.72
CA SER A 14 -0.43 27.24 24.91
C SER A 14 -0.69 25.74 24.91
N CYS A 15 -1.86 25.28 24.47
CA CYS A 15 -2.25 23.88 24.47
C CYS A 15 -1.22 23.01 23.74
N LYS A 16 -0.74 21.95 24.41
CA LYS A 16 0.18 20.93 23.87
C LYS A 16 -0.44 19.54 23.89
N SER A 17 -1.77 19.44 23.93
CA SER A 17 -2.49 18.17 23.97
C SER A 17 -2.31 17.40 22.66
N THR A 18 -1.65 16.24 22.72
CA THR A 18 -1.51 15.35 21.57
C THR A 18 -2.87 14.84 21.08
N GLN A 19 -3.87 14.73 21.96
CA GLN A 19 -5.22 14.34 21.62
C GLN A 19 -5.87 15.37 20.69
N HIS A 20 -5.76 16.68 21.00
CA HIS A 20 -6.24 17.74 20.13
C HIS A 20 -5.52 17.76 18.78
N GLY A 21 -4.20 17.50 18.76
CA GLY A 21 -3.46 17.36 17.51
C GLY A 21 -4.00 16.23 16.62
N ILE A 22 -4.32 15.07 17.21
CA ILE A 22 -4.90 13.91 16.49
C ILE A 22 -6.30 14.27 15.96
N GLU A 23 -7.14 14.91 16.77
CA GLU A 23 -8.50 15.31 16.39
C GLU A 23 -8.50 16.34 15.27
N ILE A 24 -7.61 17.34 15.33
CA ILE A 24 -7.41 18.35 14.27
C ILE A 24 -7.06 17.66 12.94
N ILE A 25 -6.06 16.78 12.95
CA ILE A 25 -5.62 16.07 11.76
C ILE A 25 -6.73 15.16 11.22
N SER A 26 -7.41 14.43 12.10
CA SER A 26 -8.54 13.57 11.72
C SER A 26 -9.66 14.38 11.06
N ALA A 27 -9.97 15.57 11.57
CA ALA A 27 -10.98 16.43 10.98
C ALA A 27 -10.57 16.93 9.58
N ILE A 28 -9.32 17.34 9.40
CA ILE A 28 -8.81 17.86 8.11
C ILE A 28 -8.81 16.79 7.03
N THR A 29 -8.55 15.55 7.38
CA THR A 29 -8.54 14.42 6.43
C THR A 29 -9.94 13.98 5.98
N GLN A 30 -11.01 14.49 6.59
CA GLN A 30 -12.39 14.14 6.19
C GLN A 30 -12.75 14.81 4.86
N ARG A 31 -13.18 14.01 3.87
CA ARG A 31 -13.71 14.52 2.60
C ARG A 31 -15.19 14.87 2.71
N GLY A 32 -15.66 15.79 1.88
CA GLY A 32 -17.09 16.20 1.84
C GLY A 32 -17.50 17.26 2.85
N ILE A 33 -16.55 17.80 3.63
CA ILE A 33 -16.77 18.97 4.49
C ILE A 33 -16.14 20.18 3.79
N ALA A 34 -16.91 21.26 3.63
CA ALA A 34 -16.41 22.51 3.06
C ALA A 34 -15.34 23.12 3.98
N ASP A 35 -14.31 23.73 3.40
CA ASP A 35 -13.18 24.31 4.15
C ASP A 35 -13.63 25.37 5.16
N GLN A 36 -14.66 26.15 4.83
CA GLN A 36 -15.23 27.15 5.74
C GLN A 36 -15.86 26.50 7.00
N GLN A 37 -16.60 25.41 6.84
CA GLN A 37 -17.18 24.68 7.97
C GLN A 37 -16.09 24.04 8.83
N LEU A 38 -15.05 23.53 8.18
CA LEU A 38 -13.91 22.93 8.85
C LEU A 38 -13.11 23.99 9.61
N ALA A 39 -12.89 25.18 9.05
CA ALA A 39 -12.21 26.27 9.73
C ALA A 39 -12.93 26.68 11.03
N VAL A 40 -14.26 26.82 11.00
CA VAL A 40 -15.07 27.10 12.19
C VAL A 40 -14.96 25.97 13.22
N TYR A 41 -15.01 24.72 12.77
CA TYR A 41 -14.87 23.56 13.66
C TYR A 41 -13.50 23.54 14.36
N LEU A 42 -12.41 23.71 13.58
CA LEU A 42 -11.04 23.68 14.11
C LEU A 42 -10.77 24.83 15.08
N TYR A 43 -11.29 26.04 14.78
CA TYR A 43 -11.17 27.18 15.65
C TYR A 43 -11.82 26.97 17.02
N ASN A 44 -12.97 26.27 17.03
CA ASN A 44 -13.69 25.95 18.25
C ASN A 44 -13.16 24.70 18.96
N LEU A 45 -12.35 23.86 18.28
CA LEU A 45 -11.80 22.64 18.84
C LEU A 45 -10.60 22.90 19.76
N CYS A 46 -9.73 23.83 19.39
CA CYS A 46 -8.51 24.07 20.16
C CYS A 46 -8.05 25.54 20.06
N ALA A 47 -7.92 26.21 21.21
CA ALA A 47 -7.38 27.56 21.27
C ALA A 47 -5.91 27.65 20.80
N GLY A 48 -5.13 26.58 21.00
CA GLY A 48 -3.73 26.50 20.58
C GLY A 48 -3.53 26.01 19.14
N LEU A 49 -4.52 26.09 18.25
CA LEU A 49 -4.49 25.56 16.87
C LEU A 49 -3.22 25.94 16.09
N LYS A 50 -2.71 27.17 16.29
CA LYS A 50 -1.49 27.69 15.67
C LYS A 50 -0.26 26.81 15.94
N GLN A 51 -0.14 26.25 17.14
CA GLN A 51 1.05 25.53 17.60
C GLN A 51 0.84 24.00 17.64
N GLN A 52 -0.42 23.57 17.53
CA GLN A 52 -0.76 22.16 17.65
C GLN A 52 -0.13 21.33 16.54
N THR A 53 0.49 20.24 16.97
CA THR A 53 1.04 19.20 16.09
C THR A 53 0.66 17.83 16.64
N ASN A 54 0.67 16.84 15.75
CA ASN A 54 0.63 15.46 16.18
C ASN A 54 2.02 15.01 16.69
N LYS A 55 2.18 13.74 17.02
CA LYS A 55 3.44 13.17 17.52
C LYS A 55 4.58 13.28 16.50
N GLU A 56 4.26 13.33 15.24
CA GLU A 56 5.18 13.41 14.10
C GLU A 56 5.51 14.88 13.73
N GLY A 57 5.06 15.83 14.52
CA GLY A 57 5.28 17.26 14.30
C GLY A 57 4.45 17.87 13.18
N CYS A 58 3.52 17.12 12.58
CA CYS A 58 2.62 17.63 11.56
C CYS A 58 1.59 18.58 12.16
N SER A 59 1.52 19.82 11.66
CA SER A 59 0.52 20.81 12.04
C SER A 59 -0.75 20.68 11.18
N ALA A 60 -1.79 21.44 11.55
CA ALA A 60 -2.99 21.60 10.74
C ALA A 60 -2.67 22.03 9.30
N LEU A 61 -1.68 22.93 9.12
CA LEU A 61 -1.27 23.42 7.81
C LEU A 61 -0.61 22.32 6.96
N HIS A 62 0.24 21.48 7.54
CA HIS A 62 0.82 20.32 6.84
C HIS A 62 -0.26 19.39 6.28
N MET A 63 -1.26 19.06 7.09
CA MET A 63 -2.34 18.17 6.66
C MET A 63 -3.26 18.80 5.64
N SER A 64 -3.58 20.10 5.81
CA SER A 64 -4.35 20.85 4.82
C SER A 64 -3.65 20.88 3.46
N ALA A 65 -2.33 21.07 3.47
CA ALA A 65 -1.49 21.03 2.28
C ALA A 65 -1.49 19.64 1.62
N SER A 66 -1.31 18.58 2.42
CA SER A 66 -1.37 17.20 1.92
C SER A 66 -2.73 16.80 1.32
N CYS A 67 -3.82 17.38 1.86
CA CYS A 67 -5.19 17.07 1.42
C CYS A 67 -5.68 17.96 0.26
N GLY A 68 -4.93 18.97 -0.15
CA GLY A 68 -5.32 19.85 -1.24
C GLY A 68 -6.36 20.92 -0.87
N ARG A 69 -6.43 21.33 0.42
CA ARG A 69 -7.43 22.26 0.94
C ARG A 69 -6.95 23.72 0.88
N VAL A 70 -7.10 24.35 -0.26
CA VAL A 70 -6.56 25.69 -0.56
C VAL A 70 -7.12 26.74 0.40
N GLU A 71 -8.45 26.84 0.53
CA GLU A 71 -9.10 27.85 1.37
C GLU A 71 -8.76 27.66 2.86
N LEU A 72 -8.63 26.41 3.30
CA LEU A 72 -8.24 26.11 4.66
C LEU A 72 -6.77 26.51 4.92
N CYS A 73 -5.86 26.26 3.98
CA CYS A 73 -4.47 26.72 4.07
C CYS A 73 -4.39 28.24 4.16
N ARG A 74 -5.11 28.95 3.28
CA ARG A 74 -5.20 30.42 3.31
C ARG A 74 -5.70 30.93 4.66
N TRP A 75 -6.76 30.35 5.20
CA TRP A 75 -7.31 30.72 6.49
C TRP A 75 -6.34 30.44 7.64
N LEU A 76 -5.68 29.27 7.66
CA LEU A 76 -4.68 28.90 8.68
C LEU A 76 -3.51 29.89 8.70
N ILE A 77 -3.06 30.38 7.54
CA ILE A 77 -1.94 31.32 7.45
C ILE A 77 -2.39 32.74 7.83
N LYS A 78 -3.47 33.26 7.19
CA LYS A 78 -3.87 34.68 7.36
C LYS A 78 -4.56 34.96 8.68
N ILE A 79 -5.37 34.03 9.19
CA ILE A 79 -6.19 34.28 10.40
C ILE A 79 -5.59 33.58 11.62
N VAL A 80 -5.23 32.32 11.53
CA VAL A 80 -4.64 31.57 12.66
C VAL A 80 -3.15 31.92 12.83
N GLN A 81 -2.52 32.50 11.81
CA GLN A 81 -1.10 32.83 11.78
C GLN A 81 -0.20 31.59 12.00
N ALA A 82 -0.59 30.44 11.39
CA ALA A 82 0.23 29.26 11.41
C ALA A 82 1.55 29.51 10.67
N ASP A 83 2.63 28.93 11.19
CA ASP A 83 3.94 29.04 10.56
C ASP A 83 3.95 28.27 9.24
N ILE A 84 4.10 29.01 8.13
CA ILE A 84 4.07 28.50 6.77
C ILE A 84 5.31 27.64 6.44
N ASN A 85 6.43 27.88 7.14
CA ASN A 85 7.73 27.26 6.90
C ASN A 85 8.10 26.22 7.96
N LYS A 86 7.20 25.89 8.87
CA LYS A 86 7.46 24.92 9.93
C LYS A 86 7.78 23.55 9.34
N PRO A 87 8.94 22.91 9.68
CA PRO A 87 9.20 21.54 9.27
C PRO A 87 8.48 20.56 10.18
N ASP A 88 8.05 19.41 9.64
CA ASP A 88 7.59 18.28 10.43
C ASP A 88 8.75 17.46 11.03
N LEU A 89 8.46 16.64 12.03
CA LEU A 89 9.48 15.82 12.69
C LEU A 89 9.75 14.50 11.95
N GLU A 90 8.90 14.09 11.03
CA GLU A 90 9.02 12.85 10.28
C GLU A 90 10.10 12.97 9.20
N SER A 91 9.90 13.85 8.24
CA SER A 91 10.74 14.00 7.05
C SER A 91 11.45 15.36 6.96
N GLY A 92 11.15 16.29 7.89
CA GLY A 92 11.58 17.69 7.77
C GLY A 92 10.78 18.47 6.72
N PHE A 93 9.66 17.91 6.25
CA PHE A 93 8.84 18.55 5.24
C PHE A 93 8.16 19.78 5.78
N THR A 94 8.26 20.89 5.06
CA THR A 94 7.37 22.04 5.26
C THR A 94 6.01 21.76 4.61
N PRO A 95 4.97 22.56 4.88
CA PRO A 95 3.69 22.46 4.17
C PRO A 95 3.84 22.50 2.64
N LEU A 96 4.81 23.28 2.13
CA LEU A 96 5.11 23.35 0.70
C LEU A 96 5.70 22.03 0.17
N HIS A 97 6.66 21.42 0.87
CA HIS A 97 7.14 20.08 0.52
C HIS A 97 5.98 19.08 0.44
N ARG A 98 5.09 19.08 1.43
CA ARG A 98 3.95 18.15 1.46
C ARG A 98 2.99 18.39 0.31
N SER A 99 2.69 19.65 -0.03
CA SER A 99 1.78 19.94 -1.14
C SER A 99 2.32 19.45 -2.48
N ILE A 100 3.62 19.63 -2.71
CA ILE A 100 4.29 19.18 -3.94
C ILE A 100 4.40 17.65 -3.94
N PHE A 101 4.86 17.06 -2.84
CA PHE A 101 4.99 15.61 -2.70
C PHE A 101 3.67 14.86 -2.92
N TYR A 102 2.54 15.41 -2.47
CA TYR A 102 1.21 14.80 -2.67
C TYR A 102 0.50 15.30 -3.94
N GLY A 103 1.18 15.99 -4.86
CA GLY A 103 0.63 16.45 -6.13
C GLY A 103 -0.48 17.50 -5.99
N LYS A 104 -0.51 18.24 -4.86
CA LYS A 104 -1.53 19.28 -4.61
C LYS A 104 -1.07 20.63 -5.14
N LEU A 105 -0.93 20.73 -6.46
CA LEU A 105 -0.32 21.89 -7.13
C LEU A 105 -1.02 23.20 -6.80
N ASN A 106 -2.37 23.21 -6.74
CA ASN A 106 -3.13 24.41 -6.38
C ASN A 106 -2.75 24.94 -4.99
N VAL A 107 -2.50 24.04 -4.02
CA VAL A 107 -2.04 24.42 -2.69
C VAL A 107 -0.58 24.87 -2.73
N ALA A 108 0.26 24.21 -3.52
CA ALA A 108 1.66 24.63 -3.67
C ALA A 108 1.77 26.05 -4.20
N VAL A 109 1.01 26.39 -5.24
CA VAL A 109 0.91 27.75 -5.80
C VAL A 109 0.45 28.73 -4.74
N GLU A 110 -0.64 28.44 -4.01
CA GLU A 110 -1.16 29.30 -2.95
C GLU A 110 -0.11 29.52 -1.84
N LEU A 111 0.60 28.47 -1.41
CA LEU A 111 1.64 28.58 -0.39
C LEU A 111 2.81 29.46 -0.86
N ILE A 112 3.23 29.33 -2.12
CA ILE A 112 4.28 30.19 -2.72
C ILE A 112 3.83 31.65 -2.75
N GLN A 113 2.60 31.92 -3.20
CA GLN A 113 2.02 33.27 -3.20
C GLN A 113 1.88 33.87 -1.80
N LEU A 114 1.69 33.03 -0.78
CA LEU A 114 1.63 33.46 0.63
C LEU A 114 3.01 33.57 1.29
N GLY A 115 4.11 33.37 0.55
CA GLY A 115 5.46 33.58 1.02
C GLY A 115 6.13 32.33 1.63
N ALA A 116 5.75 31.13 1.19
CA ALA A 116 6.49 29.94 1.58
C ALA A 116 7.92 29.97 1.03
N ASP A 117 8.88 29.62 1.88
CA ASP A 117 10.30 29.63 1.54
C ASP A 117 10.68 28.40 0.71
N LEU A 118 11.11 28.64 -0.52
CA LEU A 118 11.56 27.64 -1.47
C LEU A 118 12.99 27.12 -1.21
N SER A 119 13.74 27.80 -0.32
CA SER A 119 15.14 27.45 -0.03
C SER A 119 15.31 26.48 1.13
N LEU A 120 14.23 26.20 1.87
CA LEU A 120 14.28 25.25 2.98
C LEU A 120 14.46 23.83 2.46
N VAL A 121 15.35 23.11 3.10
CA VAL A 121 15.61 21.70 2.76
C VAL A 121 14.96 20.77 3.79
N ASP A 122 14.55 19.59 3.32
CA ASP A 122 14.10 18.51 4.17
C ASP A 122 15.27 17.77 4.86
N LYS A 123 15.00 16.70 5.60
CA LYS A 123 16.06 15.89 6.25
C LYS A 123 17.02 15.21 5.27
N ASP A 124 16.65 15.13 4.01
CA ASP A 124 17.43 14.52 2.94
C ASP A 124 18.22 15.55 2.13
N GLY A 125 18.10 16.84 2.51
CA GLY A 125 18.74 17.95 1.83
C GLY A 125 18.06 18.36 0.52
N LEU A 126 16.81 17.94 0.30
CA LEU A 126 16.03 18.27 -0.89
C LEU A 126 15.20 19.54 -0.67
N LEU A 127 15.12 20.36 -1.70
CA LEU A 127 14.25 21.52 -1.74
C LEU A 127 12.80 21.12 -2.10
N PRO A 128 11.79 21.94 -1.79
CA PRO A 128 10.41 21.68 -2.22
C PRO A 128 10.29 21.40 -3.72
N LEU A 129 10.97 22.18 -4.57
CA LEU A 129 10.94 22.00 -6.02
C LEU A 129 11.71 20.77 -6.50
N ASP A 130 12.69 20.29 -5.74
CA ASP A 130 13.37 19.04 -6.08
C ASP A 130 12.39 17.85 -6.05
N HIS A 131 11.40 17.87 -5.16
CA HIS A 131 10.34 16.87 -5.14
C HIS A 131 9.44 16.89 -6.38
N ALA A 132 9.31 18.02 -7.07
CA ALA A 132 8.61 18.08 -8.36
C ALA A 132 9.42 17.50 -9.53
N LEU A 133 10.76 17.56 -9.43
CA LEU A 133 11.69 16.99 -10.41
C LEU A 133 11.93 15.49 -10.24
N LEU A 134 11.52 14.97 -9.09
CA LEU A 134 11.59 13.56 -8.82
C LEU A 134 10.39 12.90 -9.52
N ASP A 135 10.64 11.89 -10.38
CA ASP A 135 9.59 11.07 -10.95
C ASP A 135 8.73 10.51 -9.82
N GLN A 136 7.71 11.29 -9.46
CA GLN A 136 6.68 10.86 -8.57
C GLN A 136 5.69 10.08 -9.40
N GLU A 137 5.47 8.88 -9.01
CA GLU A 137 4.29 8.16 -9.44
C GLU A 137 4.46 7.23 -10.62
N ASP A 138 5.18 6.23 -10.34
CA ASP A 138 4.58 4.95 -10.62
C ASP A 138 4.10 4.34 -9.28
N LEU A 139 2.79 4.23 -9.07
CA LEU A 139 2.21 3.43 -7.98
C LEU A 139 2.67 1.98 -8.08
N SER A 140 3.27 1.58 -9.21
CA SER A 140 3.93 0.32 -9.50
C SER A 140 5.38 0.26 -9.02
N LEU A 141 6.01 1.39 -8.63
CA LEU A 141 7.38 1.34 -8.12
C LEU A 141 7.43 0.53 -6.82
N PRO A 142 8.46 -0.30 -6.68
CA PRO A 142 8.62 -1.11 -5.48
C PRO A 142 8.77 -0.21 -4.25
N PRO A 143 8.26 -0.65 -3.10
CA PRO A 143 8.46 0.06 -1.84
C PRO A 143 9.96 0.16 -1.55
N SER A 144 10.42 1.31 -1.08
CA SER A 144 11.84 1.53 -0.80
C SER A 144 12.22 1.32 0.65
N ASP A 145 11.30 1.61 1.56
CA ASP A 145 11.50 1.43 3.00
C ASP A 145 10.48 0.44 3.55
N PHE A 146 10.82 -0.22 4.65
CA PHE A 146 9.83 -0.90 5.42
C PHE A 146 10.05 -0.75 6.92
N SER A 147 8.95 -0.78 7.65
CA SER A 147 8.92 -0.69 9.11
C SER A 147 8.36 -1.97 9.70
N VAL A 148 8.89 -2.33 10.87
CA VAL A 148 8.49 -3.49 11.65
C VAL A 148 8.16 -3.11 13.08
N TRP A 149 7.24 -3.84 13.72
CA TRP A 149 6.94 -3.73 15.16
C TRP A 149 6.23 -4.99 15.64
N GLY A 150 6.21 -5.19 16.94
CA GLY A 150 5.53 -6.32 17.57
C GLY A 150 6.29 -6.89 18.76
N SER A 151 5.89 -8.09 19.17
CA SER A 151 6.46 -8.81 20.31
C SER A 151 7.91 -9.23 20.09
N ASN A 152 8.31 -9.45 18.82
CA ASN A 152 9.64 -9.87 18.41
C ASN A 152 10.16 -11.14 19.12
N ASN A 153 9.27 -11.93 19.65
CA ASN A 153 9.62 -13.25 20.15
C ASN A 153 10.23 -14.06 19.00
N ASN A 154 11.29 -14.82 19.26
CA ASN A 154 12.00 -15.61 18.25
C ASN A 154 12.76 -14.78 17.19
N TYR A 155 13.06 -13.51 17.44
CA TYR A 155 13.79 -12.61 16.53
C TYR A 155 13.14 -12.43 15.15
N VAL A 156 11.82 -12.57 15.05
CA VAL A 156 11.09 -12.53 13.77
C VAL A 156 11.13 -11.17 13.08
N LEU A 157 11.38 -10.09 13.83
CA LEU A 157 11.55 -8.77 13.22
C LEU A 157 12.92 -8.56 12.59
N GLY A 158 13.91 -9.44 12.87
CA GLY A 158 15.26 -9.34 12.30
C GLY A 158 16.07 -8.11 12.72
N MET A 159 15.81 -7.58 13.93
CA MET A 159 16.39 -6.32 14.41
C MET A 159 17.65 -6.50 15.26
N GLY A 160 18.28 -7.68 15.25
CA GLY A 160 19.47 -7.99 16.03
C GLY A 160 19.23 -8.21 17.55
N SER A 161 17.98 -8.07 18.02
CA SER A 161 17.60 -8.24 19.43
C SER A 161 16.22 -8.82 19.56
N GLU A 162 15.88 -9.39 20.73
CA GLU A 162 14.52 -9.85 21.10
C GLU A 162 13.62 -8.72 21.60
N THR A 163 14.08 -7.48 21.59
CA THR A 163 13.34 -6.39 22.19
C THR A 163 12.03 -6.15 21.43
N SER A 164 10.91 -6.21 22.14
CA SER A 164 9.61 -5.86 21.59
C SER A 164 9.55 -4.39 21.16
N ARG A 165 8.82 -4.10 20.08
CA ARG A 165 8.63 -2.76 19.56
C ARG A 165 7.14 -2.43 19.54
N SER A 166 6.71 -1.52 20.39
CA SER A 166 5.29 -1.11 20.46
C SER A 166 4.87 -0.19 19.29
N ASN A 167 5.82 0.48 18.67
CA ASN A 167 5.60 1.39 17.55
C ASN A 167 6.40 0.94 16.32
N PRO A 168 5.94 1.28 15.10
CA PRO A 168 6.68 1.01 13.89
C PRO A 168 8.09 1.63 13.91
N VAL A 169 9.08 0.83 13.54
CA VAL A 169 10.49 1.23 13.43
C VAL A 169 11.00 0.81 12.07
N VAL A 170 11.69 1.71 11.38
CA VAL A 170 12.32 1.43 10.08
C VAL A 170 13.39 0.35 10.25
N HIS A 171 13.43 -0.60 9.33
CA HIS A 171 14.38 -1.71 9.36
C HIS A 171 15.75 -1.28 8.84
N GLU A 172 16.62 -0.91 9.76
CA GLU A 172 17.94 -0.30 9.45
C GLU A 172 18.87 -1.20 8.63
N PHE A 173 18.81 -2.53 8.78
CA PHE A 173 19.67 -3.46 8.03
C PHE A 173 19.51 -3.26 6.52
N PHE A 174 18.29 -3.31 6.00
CA PHE A 174 18.03 -3.16 4.57
C PHE A 174 18.26 -1.73 4.08
N ARG A 175 17.91 -0.75 4.91
CA ARG A 175 18.15 0.67 4.61
C ARG A 175 19.62 0.97 4.42
N LYS A 176 20.49 0.52 5.35
CA LYS A 176 21.96 0.71 5.27
C LYS A 176 22.56 0.04 4.05
N GLN A 177 22.06 -1.13 3.67
CA GLN A 177 22.53 -1.87 2.50
C GLN A 177 21.87 -1.44 1.19
N ARG A 178 20.94 -0.46 1.23
CA ARG A 178 20.17 0.01 0.08
C ARG A 178 19.43 -1.12 -0.65
N ILE A 179 18.92 -2.11 0.10
CA ILE A 179 18.17 -3.24 -0.44
C ILE A 179 16.69 -2.90 -0.41
N ILE A 180 16.07 -2.88 -1.57
CA ILE A 180 14.64 -2.61 -1.73
C ILE A 180 13.86 -3.90 -1.56
N ILE A 181 12.98 -3.97 -0.57
CA ILE A 181 12.14 -5.13 -0.30
C ILE A 181 10.79 -4.96 -0.98
N LYS A 182 10.40 -5.92 -1.83
CA LYS A 182 9.09 -5.93 -2.52
C LYS A 182 8.04 -6.78 -1.82
N LYS A 183 8.44 -7.79 -1.05
CA LYS A 183 7.51 -8.67 -0.33
C LYS A 183 8.11 -9.13 0.99
N VAL A 184 7.29 -9.13 2.03
CA VAL A 184 7.63 -9.66 3.35
C VAL A 184 6.59 -10.72 3.72
N CYS A 185 7.02 -11.79 4.35
CA CYS A 185 6.17 -12.78 5.00
C CYS A 185 6.65 -12.94 6.44
N ILE A 186 5.71 -12.90 7.40
CA ILE A 186 5.99 -13.06 8.84
C ILE A 186 5.10 -14.15 9.40
N ASP A 187 5.68 -15.06 10.15
CA ASP A 187 4.98 -16.05 10.97
C ASP A 187 5.58 -16.02 12.38
N LYS A 188 5.06 -16.84 13.29
CA LYS A 188 5.45 -16.89 14.70
C LYS A 188 6.94 -17.09 14.95
N PHE A 189 7.62 -17.85 14.10
CA PHE A 189 9.00 -18.28 14.34
C PHE A 189 10.02 -17.64 13.41
N HIS A 190 9.61 -17.19 12.24
CA HIS A 190 10.54 -16.61 11.27
C HIS A 190 9.85 -15.65 10.33
N SER A 191 10.65 -14.82 9.69
CA SER A 191 10.27 -13.95 8.60
C SER A 191 11.18 -14.13 7.40
N VAL A 192 10.62 -13.90 6.22
CA VAL A 192 11.34 -13.97 4.95
C VAL A 192 11.06 -12.73 4.14
N PHE A 193 12.11 -12.17 3.56
CA PHE A 193 12.10 -10.90 2.85
C PHE A 193 12.56 -11.13 1.41
N LEU A 194 11.78 -10.72 0.46
CA LEU A 194 12.09 -10.78 -0.97
C LEU A 194 12.39 -9.38 -1.49
N SER A 195 13.58 -9.18 -2.03
CA SER A 195 13.97 -7.91 -2.63
C SER A 195 13.46 -7.76 -4.07
N ASN A 196 13.54 -6.54 -4.57
CA ASN A 196 13.11 -6.22 -5.92
C ASN A 196 13.92 -6.94 -7.00
N ASP A 197 15.20 -7.19 -6.75
CA ASP A 197 16.11 -7.95 -7.62
C ASP A 197 15.98 -9.48 -7.49
N GLY A 198 14.99 -9.97 -6.74
CA GLY A 198 14.69 -11.39 -6.60
C GLY A 198 15.58 -12.16 -5.63
N ARG A 199 16.44 -11.48 -4.85
CA ARG A 199 17.17 -12.11 -3.74
C ARG A 199 16.26 -12.26 -2.51
N VAL A 200 16.55 -13.25 -1.68
CA VAL A 200 15.74 -13.57 -0.50
C VAL A 200 16.61 -13.57 0.75
N TRP A 201 16.09 -13.03 1.83
CA TRP A 201 16.68 -13.03 3.17
C TRP A 201 15.73 -13.68 4.17
N ALA A 202 16.26 -14.24 5.23
CA ALA A 202 15.48 -14.77 6.33
C ALA A 202 16.05 -14.33 7.68
N ALA A 203 15.15 -14.17 8.66
CA ALA A 203 15.49 -13.90 10.05
C ALA A 203 14.55 -14.69 10.99
N GLY A 204 14.98 -14.92 12.23
CA GLY A 204 14.19 -15.60 13.24
C GLY A 204 14.78 -16.94 13.66
N HIS A 205 13.93 -17.81 14.21
CA HIS A 205 14.31 -19.08 14.78
C HIS A 205 14.53 -20.16 13.71
N GLY A 206 15.75 -20.71 13.61
CA GLY A 206 16.19 -21.57 12.52
C GLY A 206 15.89 -23.08 12.67
N LEU A 207 15.31 -23.51 13.80
CA LEU A 207 15.07 -24.93 14.06
C LEU A 207 14.24 -25.59 12.95
N GLY A 208 14.64 -26.79 12.54
CA GLY A 208 14.00 -27.54 11.44
C GLY A 208 14.39 -27.04 10.06
N GLY A 209 15.31 -26.07 9.92
CA GLY A 209 15.77 -25.58 8.63
C GLY A 209 14.84 -24.56 7.94
N ARG A 210 13.83 -24.02 8.66
CA ARG A 210 12.79 -23.13 8.09
C ARG A 210 13.33 -21.86 7.46
N LEU A 211 14.54 -21.41 7.88
CA LEU A 211 15.20 -20.23 7.33
C LEU A 211 15.88 -20.49 5.97
N GLY A 212 16.19 -21.75 5.64
CA GLY A 212 16.92 -22.07 4.41
C GLY A 212 18.39 -21.60 4.36
N LEU A 213 19.02 -21.37 5.51
CA LEU A 213 20.36 -20.80 5.67
C LEU A 213 21.48 -21.84 5.83
N ILE A 214 21.22 -23.10 5.41
CA ILE A 214 22.15 -24.25 5.52
C ILE A 214 22.44 -24.64 6.98
N SER A 215 21.84 -23.95 7.96
CA SER A 215 21.96 -24.23 9.39
C SER A 215 20.60 -24.13 10.07
N GLU A 216 20.54 -24.63 11.31
CA GLU A 216 19.35 -24.51 12.17
C GLU A 216 19.55 -23.42 13.25
N GLN A 217 20.58 -22.62 13.10
CA GLN A 217 20.84 -21.51 14.02
C GLN A 217 19.81 -20.40 13.87
N THR A 218 19.54 -19.69 14.96
CA THR A 218 18.70 -18.51 14.97
C THR A 218 19.41 -17.36 14.26
N ALA A 219 18.77 -16.72 13.32
CA ALA A 219 19.27 -15.54 12.62
C ALA A 219 18.70 -14.29 13.28
N LEU A 220 19.51 -13.56 14.03
CA LEU A 220 19.11 -12.33 14.75
C LEU A 220 18.86 -11.17 13.78
N GLU A 221 19.60 -11.14 12.68
CA GLU A 221 19.47 -10.19 11.59
C GLU A 221 19.23 -10.93 10.28
N PRO A 222 18.66 -10.27 9.24
CA PRO A 222 18.41 -10.91 7.97
C PRO A 222 19.68 -11.46 7.32
N GLN A 223 19.67 -12.74 6.99
CA GLN A 223 20.74 -13.41 6.26
C GLN A 223 20.25 -13.84 4.89
N GLN A 224 21.09 -13.67 3.87
CA GLN A 224 20.72 -14.01 2.50
C GLN A 224 20.66 -15.53 2.30
N ILE A 225 19.53 -16.00 1.76
CA ILE A 225 19.36 -17.39 1.35
C ILE A 225 20.04 -17.57 -0.02
N LYS A 226 20.89 -18.60 -0.11
CA LYS A 226 21.60 -18.95 -1.35
C LYS A 226 21.08 -20.30 -1.87
N THR A 227 20.84 -20.38 -3.17
CA THR A 227 20.49 -21.63 -3.89
C THR A 227 21.61 -22.04 -4.82
N GLN A 228 21.66 -23.35 -5.11
CA GLN A 228 22.59 -23.90 -6.10
C GLN A 228 21.78 -24.75 -7.09
N PRO A 229 21.69 -24.33 -8.37
CA PRO A 229 22.21 -23.09 -8.96
C PRO A 229 21.56 -21.84 -8.36
N ALA A 230 22.21 -20.69 -8.54
CA ALA A 230 21.66 -19.41 -8.09
C ALA A 230 20.36 -19.10 -8.85
N GLU A 231 19.29 -18.83 -8.10
CA GLU A 231 17.95 -18.54 -8.63
C GLU A 231 17.51 -17.12 -8.27
N VAL A 232 16.75 -16.52 -9.19
CA VAL A 232 16.03 -15.26 -8.97
C VAL A 232 14.60 -15.59 -8.63
N PHE A 233 14.13 -15.13 -7.46
CA PHE A 233 12.80 -15.46 -6.97
C PHE A 233 11.78 -14.37 -7.30
N LYS A 234 10.62 -14.81 -7.76
CA LYS A 234 9.45 -13.97 -8.06
C LYS A 234 8.54 -13.79 -6.85
N SER A 235 8.36 -14.83 -6.05
CA SER A 235 7.45 -14.84 -4.90
C SER A 235 7.94 -15.76 -3.81
N ILE A 236 7.51 -15.49 -2.58
CA ILE A 236 7.76 -16.27 -1.38
C ILE A 236 6.47 -16.50 -0.61
N SER A 237 6.37 -17.60 0.11
CA SER A 237 5.32 -17.83 1.11
C SER A 237 5.88 -18.66 2.26
N ILE A 238 5.41 -18.43 3.47
CA ILE A 238 5.85 -19.16 4.65
C ILE A 238 4.68 -19.82 5.36
N GLY A 239 4.91 -21.04 5.82
CA GLY A 239 4.13 -21.68 6.86
C GLY A 239 4.86 -21.54 8.18
N ARG A 240 4.34 -22.14 9.23
CA ARG A 240 4.95 -22.07 10.59
C ARG A 240 6.34 -22.66 10.66
N ASP A 241 6.58 -23.77 9.95
CA ASP A 241 7.79 -24.59 10.06
C ASP A 241 8.50 -24.79 8.73
N HIS A 242 8.05 -24.15 7.65
CA HIS A 242 8.64 -24.28 6.32
C HIS A 242 8.46 -23.00 5.49
N THR A 243 9.28 -22.89 4.45
CA THR A 243 9.28 -21.77 3.50
C THR A 243 9.21 -22.32 2.08
N VAL A 244 8.42 -21.68 1.24
CA VAL A 244 8.24 -21.99 -0.18
C VAL A 244 8.62 -20.79 -1.03
N PHE A 245 9.33 -21.04 -2.11
CA PHE A 245 9.85 -20.03 -3.03
C PHE A 245 9.39 -20.34 -4.45
N LEU A 246 9.02 -19.32 -5.18
CA LEU A 246 8.74 -19.38 -6.62
C LEU A 246 9.82 -18.62 -7.38
N ALA A 247 10.56 -19.30 -8.23
CA ALA A 247 11.54 -18.68 -9.11
C ALA A 247 10.89 -18.00 -10.32
N GLU A 248 11.58 -17.04 -10.95
CA GLU A 248 11.13 -16.41 -12.20
C GLU A 248 10.93 -17.43 -13.33
N SER A 249 11.71 -18.51 -13.32
CA SER A 249 11.55 -19.65 -14.24
C SER A 249 10.24 -20.44 -14.09
N GLY A 250 9.46 -20.18 -13.04
CA GLY A 250 8.28 -20.96 -12.66
C GLY A 250 8.61 -22.23 -11.88
N ALA A 251 9.88 -22.46 -11.51
CA ALA A 251 10.29 -23.55 -10.64
C ALA A 251 9.96 -23.22 -9.17
N VAL A 252 9.57 -24.23 -8.41
CA VAL A 252 9.24 -24.10 -7.00
C VAL A 252 10.32 -24.74 -6.15
N TYR A 253 10.68 -24.06 -5.05
CA TYR A 253 11.65 -24.53 -4.07
C TYR A 253 11.01 -24.53 -2.69
N ALA A 254 11.46 -25.44 -1.82
CA ALA A 254 11.03 -25.47 -0.43
C ALA A 254 12.18 -25.80 0.52
N CYS A 255 12.10 -25.32 1.75
CA CYS A 255 12.97 -25.69 2.86
C CYS A 255 12.18 -25.69 4.18
N GLY A 256 12.75 -26.30 5.21
CA GLY A 256 12.14 -26.37 6.53
C GLY A 256 11.84 -27.77 6.98
N LEU A 257 10.99 -27.88 8.00
CA LEU A 257 10.54 -29.15 8.56
C LEU A 257 9.55 -29.84 7.61
N ASN A 258 9.63 -31.18 7.53
CA ASN A 258 8.83 -31.98 6.61
C ASN A 258 8.09 -33.13 7.29
N THR A 259 7.75 -32.97 8.57
CA THR A 259 7.06 -34.02 9.37
C THR A 259 5.70 -34.41 8.82
N HIS A 260 5.08 -33.55 8.01
CA HIS A 260 3.79 -33.79 7.37
C HIS A 260 3.90 -33.81 5.83
N HIS A 261 5.10 -33.97 5.30
CA HIS A 261 5.40 -33.98 3.86
C HIS A 261 5.00 -32.66 3.15
N GLN A 262 4.97 -31.54 3.91
CA GLN A 262 4.57 -30.23 3.40
C GLN A 262 5.54 -29.60 2.39
N LEU A 263 6.75 -30.17 2.25
CA LEU A 263 7.72 -29.71 1.27
C LEU A 263 7.48 -30.25 -0.14
N GLY A 264 6.67 -31.33 -0.30
CA GLY A 264 6.37 -31.92 -1.60
C GLY A 264 7.59 -32.46 -2.35
N ILE A 265 8.57 -33.01 -1.64
CA ILE A 265 9.83 -33.51 -2.19
C ILE A 265 9.90 -35.02 -2.01
N ILE A 266 10.24 -35.74 -3.11
CA ILE A 266 10.34 -37.16 -3.14
C ILE A 266 11.80 -37.58 -3.44
N PRO A 267 12.36 -38.55 -2.69
CA PRO A 267 11.83 -39.15 -1.45
C PRO A 267 11.73 -38.07 -0.34
N PRO A 268 10.73 -38.16 0.56
CA PRO A 268 10.50 -37.14 1.55
C PRO A 268 11.59 -37.12 2.63
N PRO A 269 12.43 -36.07 2.71
CA PRO A 269 13.38 -35.92 3.80
C PRO A 269 12.66 -35.47 5.06
N PRO A 270 13.16 -35.73 6.28
CA PRO A 270 12.54 -35.26 7.52
C PRO A 270 12.58 -33.72 7.64
N LYS A 271 13.59 -33.08 7.08
CA LYS A 271 13.78 -31.62 7.02
C LYS A 271 14.76 -31.24 5.92
N LEU A 272 14.73 -29.98 5.50
CA LEU A 272 15.70 -29.39 4.57
C LEU A 272 16.20 -28.06 5.13
N VAL A 273 17.49 -27.95 5.34
CA VAL A 273 18.15 -26.72 5.84
C VAL A 273 18.49 -25.72 4.73
N ALA A 274 18.36 -26.14 3.46
CA ALA A 274 18.55 -25.29 2.29
C ALA A 274 17.37 -25.48 1.32
N PRO A 275 17.02 -24.46 0.51
CA PRO A 275 15.98 -24.60 -0.49
C PRO A 275 16.31 -25.67 -1.51
N ARG A 276 15.40 -26.60 -1.74
CA ARG A 276 15.49 -27.67 -2.74
C ARG A 276 14.32 -27.58 -3.70
N ARG A 277 14.60 -27.79 -4.99
CA ARG A 277 13.58 -27.76 -6.04
C ARG A 277 12.58 -28.90 -5.86
N ILE A 278 11.29 -28.56 -6.00
CA ILE A 278 10.18 -29.51 -6.05
C ILE A 278 10.02 -30.00 -7.49
N ASN A 279 10.06 -31.31 -7.70
CA ASN A 279 9.86 -31.89 -9.01
C ASN A 279 8.38 -32.24 -9.17
N LEU A 280 7.66 -31.47 -9.99
CA LEU A 280 6.32 -31.79 -10.41
C LEU A 280 6.38 -32.87 -11.51
N SER A 281 5.45 -33.81 -11.49
CA SER A 281 5.41 -34.97 -12.41
C SER A 281 5.37 -34.60 -13.90
N LYS A 282 5.03 -33.36 -14.23
CA LYS A 282 5.13 -32.74 -15.56
C LYS A 282 5.78 -31.38 -15.39
N ASN A 283 6.45 -30.89 -16.43
CA ASN A 283 7.06 -29.54 -16.42
C ASN A 283 6.00 -28.44 -16.48
N TYR A 284 5.22 -28.26 -15.40
CA TYR A 284 4.26 -27.19 -15.27
C TYR A 284 4.99 -25.90 -14.88
N THR A 285 4.70 -24.80 -15.57
CA THR A 285 5.10 -23.48 -15.13
C THR A 285 4.14 -23.01 -14.04
N ILE A 286 4.64 -22.87 -12.81
CA ILE A 286 3.86 -22.38 -11.66
C ILE A 286 3.84 -20.86 -11.66
N LEU A 287 2.68 -20.28 -11.40
CA LEU A 287 2.46 -18.83 -11.34
C LEU A 287 2.38 -18.30 -9.92
N GLY A 288 2.03 -19.14 -8.95
CA GLY A 288 1.93 -18.73 -7.57
C GLY A 288 2.14 -19.87 -6.57
N VAL A 289 2.56 -19.49 -5.37
CA VAL A 289 2.79 -20.39 -4.24
C VAL A 289 2.17 -19.81 -2.97
N ALA A 290 1.60 -20.68 -2.15
CA ALA A 290 1.10 -20.35 -0.82
C ALA A 290 1.43 -21.49 0.15
N ALA A 291 1.74 -21.13 1.41
CA ALA A 291 2.02 -22.08 2.45
C ALA A 291 1.06 -21.85 3.62
N GLY A 292 0.35 -22.89 4.02
CA GLY A 292 -0.38 -22.94 5.28
C GLY A 292 0.51 -23.52 6.38
N ARG A 293 -0.05 -23.77 7.55
CA ARG A 293 0.73 -24.29 8.68
C ARG A 293 1.36 -25.66 8.42
N PHE A 294 0.64 -26.57 7.77
CA PHE A 294 1.03 -27.97 7.58
C PHE A 294 0.97 -28.43 6.12
N HIS A 295 0.82 -27.51 5.18
CA HIS A 295 0.66 -27.83 3.77
C HIS A 295 1.19 -26.72 2.88
N SER A 296 1.45 -27.06 1.63
CA SER A 296 1.84 -26.13 0.57
C SER A 296 0.90 -26.25 -0.61
N VAL A 297 0.67 -25.14 -1.29
CA VAL A 297 -0.20 -25.03 -2.46
C VAL A 297 0.55 -24.31 -3.57
N PHE A 298 0.51 -24.91 -4.77
CA PHE A 298 1.12 -24.37 -5.99
C PHE A 298 0.05 -24.28 -7.06
N TRP A 299 0.07 -23.25 -7.87
CA TRP A 299 -0.91 -23.15 -8.96
C TRP A 299 -0.34 -22.50 -10.20
N ASN A 300 -0.97 -22.84 -11.33
CA ASN A 300 -0.84 -22.12 -12.58
C ASN A 300 -2.20 -21.48 -12.94
N LYS A 301 -2.42 -21.11 -14.20
CA LYS A 301 -3.67 -20.49 -14.65
C LYS A 301 -4.92 -21.34 -14.36
N THR A 302 -4.80 -22.65 -14.43
CA THR A 302 -5.96 -23.57 -14.41
C THR A 302 -5.86 -24.74 -13.43
N LEU A 303 -4.67 -25.01 -12.89
CA LEU A 303 -4.41 -26.18 -12.05
C LEU A 303 -3.89 -25.76 -10.68
N ILE A 304 -4.31 -26.51 -9.66
CA ILE A 304 -3.85 -26.37 -8.28
C ILE A 304 -3.25 -27.68 -7.81
N PHE A 305 -2.08 -27.60 -7.23
CA PHE A 305 -1.35 -28.73 -6.64
C PHE A 305 -1.22 -28.48 -5.14
N VAL A 306 -1.40 -29.53 -4.37
CA VAL A 306 -1.34 -29.49 -2.89
C VAL A 306 -0.47 -30.63 -2.37
N CYS A 307 0.26 -30.38 -1.29
CA CYS A 307 0.99 -31.40 -0.55
C CYS A 307 1.01 -31.07 0.95
N GLY A 308 1.30 -32.07 1.77
CA GLY A 308 1.35 -31.92 3.23
C GLY A 308 0.34 -32.77 3.97
N LEU A 309 0.01 -32.35 5.20
CA LEU A 309 -0.96 -33.03 6.07
C LEU A 309 -2.32 -33.11 5.36
N HIS A 310 -2.93 -34.29 5.37
CA HIS A 310 -4.26 -34.52 4.81
C HIS A 310 -5.30 -34.57 5.94
N ALA A 311 -5.66 -33.39 6.44
CA ALA A 311 -6.60 -33.20 7.55
C ALA A 311 -7.81 -32.30 7.17
N GLY A 312 -8.23 -32.35 5.89
CA GLY A 312 -9.39 -31.65 5.38
C GLY A 312 -9.07 -30.40 4.53
N GLN A 313 -7.95 -29.71 4.76
CA GLN A 313 -7.62 -28.40 4.18
C GLN A 313 -7.11 -28.43 2.74
N LEU A 314 -6.87 -29.61 2.18
CA LEU A 314 -6.32 -29.78 0.83
C LEU A 314 -7.38 -29.81 -0.29
N GLY A 315 -8.68 -29.92 0.07
CA GLY A 315 -9.75 -30.09 -0.91
C GLY A 315 -9.74 -31.43 -1.65
N LEU A 316 -8.99 -32.39 -1.14
CA LEU A 316 -8.98 -33.78 -1.60
C LEU A 316 -9.98 -34.58 -0.78
N GLU A 317 -10.61 -35.55 -1.41
CA GLU A 317 -11.54 -36.46 -0.72
C GLU A 317 -10.85 -37.22 0.40
N PHE A 318 -11.62 -37.60 1.42
CA PHE A 318 -11.12 -38.37 2.54
C PHE A 318 -10.47 -39.67 2.04
N SER A 319 -9.29 -39.97 2.54
CA SER A 319 -8.55 -41.21 2.27
C SER A 319 -7.82 -41.66 3.52
N ASP A 320 -7.36 -42.91 3.60
CA ASP A 320 -6.61 -43.40 4.76
C ASP A 320 -5.19 -42.83 4.86
N ARG A 321 -4.74 -42.10 3.84
CA ARG A 321 -3.43 -41.40 3.87
C ARG A 321 -3.47 -40.21 4.79
N PHE A 322 -2.52 -40.14 5.70
CA PHE A 322 -2.36 -38.98 6.62
C PHE A 322 -1.67 -37.80 5.96
N THR A 323 -0.86 -38.04 4.95
CA THR A 323 -0.05 -37.03 4.25
C THR A 323 -0.11 -37.26 2.76
N ILE A 324 0.08 -36.17 2.04
CA ILE A 324 0.26 -36.13 0.58
C ILE A 324 1.71 -35.75 0.30
N ASP A 325 2.51 -36.73 -0.07
CA ASP A 325 3.97 -36.66 -0.20
C ASP A 325 4.40 -35.99 -1.51
N ASP A 326 3.73 -36.37 -2.61
CA ASP A 326 3.91 -35.80 -3.94
C ASP A 326 2.81 -34.76 -4.20
N PRO A 327 3.14 -33.58 -4.75
CA PRO A 327 2.13 -32.57 -5.05
C PRO A 327 0.96 -33.13 -5.87
N ALA A 328 -0.19 -33.28 -5.20
CA ALA A 328 -1.39 -33.84 -5.80
C ALA A 328 -2.23 -32.76 -6.48
N LEU A 329 -2.76 -33.09 -7.66
CA LEU A 329 -3.66 -32.22 -8.40
C LEU A 329 -5.06 -32.21 -7.77
N VAL A 330 -5.58 -31.03 -7.44
CA VAL A 330 -6.98 -30.87 -7.01
C VAL A 330 -7.88 -30.84 -8.24
N LYS A 331 -8.50 -32.00 -8.53
CA LYS A 331 -9.38 -32.17 -9.70
C LYS A 331 -10.78 -31.62 -9.53
N SER A 332 -11.20 -31.39 -8.30
CA SER A 332 -12.59 -31.07 -7.95
C SER A 332 -12.97 -29.60 -8.17
N ILE A 333 -12.08 -28.75 -8.66
CA ILE A 333 -12.42 -27.38 -9.05
C ILE A 333 -12.87 -27.39 -10.51
N PRO A 334 -14.15 -27.24 -10.82
CA PRO A 334 -14.67 -27.29 -12.18
C PRO A 334 -14.44 -25.96 -12.88
N LEU A 335 -13.20 -25.69 -13.33
CA LEU A 335 -12.91 -24.52 -14.12
C LEU A 335 -13.56 -24.64 -15.50
N LYS A 336 -14.47 -23.72 -15.81
CA LYS A 336 -15.07 -23.62 -17.14
C LYS A 336 -14.03 -23.16 -18.16
N CYS A 337 -14.27 -23.40 -19.43
CA CYS A 337 -13.41 -22.91 -20.50
C CYS A 337 -13.25 -21.38 -20.41
N GLY A 338 -11.98 -20.89 -20.38
CA GLY A 338 -11.68 -19.47 -20.23
C GLY A 338 -11.63 -18.94 -18.78
N CYS A 339 -11.87 -19.81 -17.78
CA CYS A 339 -11.74 -19.44 -16.37
C CYS A 339 -10.31 -19.67 -15.90
N GLU A 340 -9.68 -18.63 -15.33
CA GLU A 340 -8.32 -18.70 -14.79
C GLU A 340 -8.33 -18.42 -13.28
N ILE A 341 -7.38 -19.02 -12.57
CA ILE A 341 -7.15 -18.76 -11.14
C ILE A 341 -6.49 -17.38 -11.01
N SER A 342 -7.13 -16.49 -10.28
CA SER A 342 -6.63 -15.14 -10.04
C SER A 342 -5.92 -15.01 -8.69
N HIS A 343 -6.53 -15.52 -7.61
CA HIS A 343 -5.98 -15.42 -6.26
C HIS A 343 -6.12 -16.74 -5.51
N VAL A 344 -5.08 -17.07 -4.75
CA VAL A 344 -5.09 -18.18 -3.80
C VAL A 344 -4.54 -17.69 -2.46
N ALA A 345 -5.20 -18.04 -1.38
CA ALA A 345 -4.73 -17.78 -0.02
C ALA A 345 -4.92 -19.03 0.85
N THR A 346 -4.01 -19.23 1.78
CA THR A 346 -3.97 -20.38 2.68
C THR A 346 -4.01 -19.92 4.14
N SER A 347 -4.64 -20.70 4.97
CA SER A 347 -4.61 -20.57 6.43
C SER A 347 -4.20 -21.91 7.08
N THR A 348 -4.40 -22.04 8.38
CA THR A 348 -4.11 -23.30 9.07
C THR A 348 -4.99 -24.45 8.57
N GLY A 349 -6.29 -24.23 8.41
CA GLY A 349 -7.28 -25.26 8.14
C GLY A 349 -8.03 -25.14 6.83
N ALA A 350 -7.64 -24.23 5.92
CA ALA A 350 -8.32 -24.07 4.64
C ALA A 350 -7.45 -23.43 3.56
N THR A 351 -7.86 -23.61 2.31
CA THR A 351 -7.34 -22.88 1.14
C THR A 351 -8.50 -22.24 0.40
N ILE A 352 -8.41 -20.95 0.10
CA ILE A 352 -9.39 -20.24 -0.74
C ILE A 352 -8.81 -19.98 -2.10
N VAL A 353 -9.62 -20.24 -3.13
CA VAL A 353 -9.30 -20.01 -4.53
C VAL A 353 -10.33 -19.08 -5.14
N VAL A 354 -9.87 -18.02 -5.78
CA VAL A 354 -10.71 -17.06 -6.51
C VAL A 354 -10.32 -17.07 -7.97
N THR A 355 -11.30 -17.09 -8.84
CA THR A 355 -11.11 -17.07 -10.29
C THR A 355 -11.34 -15.66 -10.86
N ASN A 356 -10.82 -15.42 -12.07
CA ASN A 356 -11.02 -14.17 -12.81
C ASN A 356 -12.50 -13.87 -13.15
N GLN A 357 -13.37 -14.90 -13.12
CA GLN A 357 -14.82 -14.75 -13.30
C GLN A 357 -15.58 -14.47 -12.00
N GLY A 358 -14.87 -14.37 -10.86
CA GLY A 358 -15.49 -14.13 -9.56
C GLY A 358 -16.09 -15.37 -8.89
N GLU A 359 -15.68 -16.56 -9.29
CA GLU A 359 -16.01 -17.77 -8.57
C GLU A 359 -15.05 -17.93 -7.39
N VAL A 360 -15.61 -18.28 -6.22
CA VAL A 360 -14.85 -18.51 -4.99
C VAL A 360 -15.06 -19.93 -4.52
N TYR A 361 -13.97 -20.62 -4.30
CA TYR A 361 -13.94 -21.98 -3.79
C TYR A 361 -13.18 -22.05 -2.47
N ALA A 362 -13.73 -22.76 -1.49
CA ALA A 362 -13.03 -23.15 -0.27
C ALA A 362 -12.65 -24.64 -0.33
N LEU A 363 -11.41 -24.92 -0.06
CA LEU A 363 -10.86 -26.25 0.16
C LEU A 363 -10.80 -26.45 1.68
N SER A 364 -11.76 -27.18 2.22
CA SER A 364 -11.88 -27.50 3.64
C SER A 364 -12.72 -28.76 3.83
N ASP A 365 -12.64 -29.40 5.00
CA ASP A 365 -13.44 -30.57 5.36
C ASP A 365 -13.45 -31.69 4.31
N TYR A 366 -12.30 -31.99 3.69
CA TYR A 366 -12.11 -33.03 2.66
C TYR A 366 -12.92 -32.81 1.37
N LYS A 367 -13.33 -31.59 1.09
CA LYS A 367 -14.12 -31.23 -0.10
C LYS A 367 -13.73 -29.88 -0.66
N VAL A 368 -14.13 -29.65 -1.89
CA VAL A 368 -14.12 -28.34 -2.53
C VAL A 368 -15.55 -27.78 -2.50
N GLN A 369 -15.73 -26.72 -1.76
CA GLN A 369 -17.04 -26.05 -1.64
C GLN A 369 -17.03 -24.74 -2.40
N LYS A 370 -17.98 -24.54 -3.31
CA LYS A 370 -18.18 -23.26 -3.96
C LYS A 370 -18.92 -22.30 -3.03
N ILE A 371 -18.26 -21.21 -2.65
CA ILE A 371 -18.81 -20.16 -1.78
C ILE A 371 -19.63 -19.16 -2.58
N SER A 372 -19.11 -18.74 -3.74
CA SER A 372 -19.77 -17.75 -4.61
C SER A 372 -19.49 -18.04 -6.08
N SER A 373 -20.47 -17.71 -6.92
CA SER A 373 -20.35 -17.78 -8.39
C SER A 373 -20.33 -16.41 -9.06
N ARG A 374 -20.54 -15.34 -8.31
CA ARG A 374 -20.70 -13.97 -8.84
C ARG A 374 -20.07 -12.90 -7.95
N LEU A 375 -18.87 -13.19 -7.44
CA LEU A 375 -18.18 -12.25 -6.55
C LEU A 375 -17.93 -10.90 -7.24
N ASN A 376 -17.57 -10.89 -8.52
CA ASN A 376 -17.28 -9.67 -9.28
C ASN A 376 -18.50 -8.73 -9.39
N GLU A 377 -19.72 -9.25 -9.34
CA GLU A 377 -20.94 -8.43 -9.32
C GLU A 377 -21.12 -7.68 -7.98
N ILE A 378 -20.55 -8.24 -6.90
CA ILE A 378 -20.67 -7.72 -5.53
C ILE A 378 -19.50 -6.78 -5.20
N VAL A 379 -18.29 -7.18 -5.57
CA VAL A 379 -17.03 -6.62 -5.09
C VAL A 379 -16.36 -5.75 -6.15
N GLY A 380 -16.73 -5.93 -7.44
CA GLY A 380 -15.97 -5.42 -8.57
C GLY A 380 -14.73 -6.27 -8.84
N ASN A 381 -13.63 -5.64 -9.21
CA ASN A 381 -12.39 -6.35 -9.43
C ASN A 381 -11.75 -6.73 -8.07
N VAL A 382 -11.43 -8.01 -7.89
CA VAL A 382 -10.75 -8.50 -6.68
C VAL A 382 -9.27 -8.10 -6.76
N GLN A 383 -8.83 -7.25 -5.83
CA GLN A 383 -7.44 -6.78 -5.76
C GLN A 383 -6.59 -7.66 -4.83
N LYS A 384 -7.16 -8.09 -3.71
CA LYS A 384 -6.47 -8.93 -2.72
C LYS A 384 -7.46 -9.75 -1.90
N ILE A 385 -7.01 -10.91 -1.48
CA ILE A 385 -7.72 -11.75 -0.51
C ILE A 385 -6.82 -12.04 0.68
N SER A 386 -7.42 -12.20 1.85
CA SER A 386 -6.73 -12.61 3.06
C SER A 386 -7.64 -13.49 3.89
N ILE A 387 -7.11 -14.60 4.41
CA ILE A 387 -7.89 -15.59 5.15
C ILE A 387 -7.25 -15.92 6.49
N VAL A 388 -8.08 -16.36 7.43
CA VAL A 388 -7.65 -16.81 8.75
C VAL A 388 -8.61 -17.88 9.27
N GLY A 389 -8.12 -18.77 10.13
CA GLY A 389 -8.90 -19.84 10.74
C GLY A 389 -9.02 -21.08 9.85
N GLY A 390 -10.17 -21.74 9.92
CA GLY A 390 -10.42 -23.06 9.33
C GLY A 390 -10.10 -24.19 10.31
N ARG A 391 -10.80 -25.32 10.10
CA ARG A 391 -10.71 -26.49 10.98
C ARG A 391 -9.87 -27.58 10.37
N LEU A 392 -9.05 -28.21 11.18
CA LEU A 392 -8.35 -29.44 10.82
C LEU A 392 -9.02 -30.61 11.53
N ASP A 393 -9.02 -31.78 10.89
CA ASP A 393 -9.41 -33.03 11.53
C ASP A 393 -8.47 -33.29 12.73
N PRO A 394 -8.99 -33.24 13.97
CA PRO A 394 -8.16 -33.36 15.16
C PRO A 394 -7.54 -34.75 15.31
N THR A 395 -8.15 -35.79 14.73
CA THR A 395 -7.63 -37.15 14.80
C THR A 395 -6.36 -37.30 13.98
N ARG A 396 -6.22 -36.54 12.89
CA ARG A 396 -5.06 -36.57 11.99
C ARG A 396 -3.99 -35.55 12.34
N ALA A 397 -4.40 -34.42 12.82
CA ALA A 397 -3.48 -33.33 13.14
C ALA A 397 -2.64 -33.58 14.40
N GLN A 398 -2.99 -34.61 15.23
CA GLN A 398 -2.33 -34.95 16.52
C GLN A 398 -2.05 -33.73 17.41
N LEU A 399 -2.84 -32.69 17.24
CA LEU A 399 -2.68 -31.43 17.99
C LEU A 399 -3.17 -31.66 19.41
N LYS A 400 -2.38 -31.28 20.37
CA LYS A 400 -2.82 -31.21 21.80
C LYS A 400 -3.90 -30.12 21.90
N ILE A 401 -5.14 -30.53 21.84
CA ILE A 401 -6.36 -29.75 21.57
C ILE A 401 -6.60 -28.56 22.54
N LYS A 402 -5.87 -28.45 23.64
CA LYS A 402 -6.16 -27.45 24.68
C LYS A 402 -5.55 -26.07 24.47
N THR A 403 -4.63 -25.88 23.52
CA THR A 403 -3.91 -24.60 23.39
C THR A 403 -3.72 -24.12 21.96
N ASP A 404 -4.16 -24.87 20.94
CA ASP A 404 -3.85 -24.55 19.55
C ASP A 404 -5.10 -24.05 18.77
N GLN A 405 -4.91 -22.99 18.03
CA GLN A 405 -5.87 -22.23 17.20
C GLN A 405 -6.52 -23.04 16.07
N SER A 406 -6.45 -24.37 16.10
CA SER A 406 -6.88 -25.29 15.05
C SER A 406 -8.40 -25.42 14.88
N ASN A 407 -9.19 -24.75 15.71
CA ASN A 407 -10.66 -24.80 15.68
C ASN A 407 -11.32 -23.44 15.47
N GLU A 408 -10.60 -22.46 14.95
CA GLU A 408 -11.19 -21.17 14.68
C GLU A 408 -12.01 -21.19 13.38
N GLU A 409 -13.12 -20.46 13.41
CA GLU A 409 -13.98 -20.24 12.26
C GLU A 409 -13.18 -19.71 11.06
N LEU A 410 -13.39 -20.27 9.88
CA LEU A 410 -12.80 -19.74 8.65
C LEU A 410 -13.43 -18.40 8.32
N LYS A 411 -12.57 -17.38 8.16
CA LYS A 411 -12.94 -16.03 7.77
C LYS A 411 -12.13 -15.60 6.55
N LEU A 412 -12.80 -14.95 5.62
CA LEU A 412 -12.24 -14.42 4.38
C LEU A 412 -12.50 -12.94 4.29
N ALA A 413 -11.45 -12.14 4.09
CA ALA A 413 -11.55 -10.74 3.72
C ALA A 413 -11.14 -10.56 2.26
N ILE A 414 -11.91 -9.77 1.53
CA ILE A 414 -11.68 -9.46 0.12
C ILE A 414 -11.64 -7.95 -0.05
N LEU A 415 -10.60 -7.48 -0.68
CA LEU A 415 -10.47 -6.11 -1.14
C LEU A 415 -10.95 -6.04 -2.59
N GLY A 416 -12.03 -5.29 -2.84
CA GLY A 416 -12.49 -4.91 -4.17
C GLY A 416 -12.08 -3.48 -4.53
N ASP A 417 -12.66 -2.94 -5.60
CA ASP A 417 -12.24 -1.64 -6.14
C ASP A 417 -12.31 -0.49 -5.12
N ASN A 418 -13.32 -0.45 -4.26
CA ASN A 418 -13.48 0.63 -3.28
C ASN A 418 -14.00 0.16 -1.92
N SER A 419 -13.99 -1.13 -1.65
CA SER A 419 -14.63 -1.65 -0.44
C SER A 419 -13.99 -2.96 0.00
N VAL A 420 -14.06 -3.22 1.29
CA VAL A 420 -13.69 -4.50 1.87
C VAL A 420 -14.95 -5.28 2.20
N PHE A 421 -14.93 -6.54 1.88
CA PHE A 421 -15.97 -7.51 2.17
C PHE A 421 -15.42 -8.61 3.06
N VAL A 422 -16.25 -9.07 3.99
CA VAL A 422 -15.90 -10.18 4.88
C VAL A 422 -16.97 -11.27 4.74
N TRP A 423 -16.48 -12.49 4.68
CA TRP A 423 -17.26 -13.71 4.71
C TRP A 423 -16.78 -14.61 5.85
N SER A 424 -17.65 -15.42 6.42
CA SER A 424 -17.28 -16.46 7.37
C SER A 424 -18.20 -17.68 7.26
N GLU A 425 -17.78 -18.82 7.76
CA GLU A 425 -18.58 -20.05 7.77
C GLU A 425 -19.93 -19.87 8.48
N THR A 426 -19.97 -19.11 9.57
CA THR A 426 -21.22 -18.80 10.30
C THR A 426 -22.09 -17.78 9.58
N ARG A 427 -21.53 -17.04 8.61
CA ARG A 427 -22.23 -16.06 7.79
C ARG A 427 -21.94 -16.32 6.31
N PRO A 428 -22.73 -17.16 5.65
CA PRO A 428 -22.44 -17.63 4.30
C PRO A 428 -22.59 -16.55 3.21
N ASN A 429 -23.05 -15.35 3.56
CA ASN A 429 -23.16 -14.22 2.64
C ASN A 429 -22.04 -13.20 2.89
N PHE A 430 -21.52 -12.61 1.80
CA PHE A 430 -20.54 -11.52 1.90
C PHE A 430 -21.16 -10.28 2.53
N ALA A 431 -20.53 -9.75 3.56
CA ALA A 431 -20.93 -8.52 4.22
C ALA A 431 -19.94 -7.40 3.89
N ARG A 432 -20.47 -6.26 3.46
CA ARG A 432 -19.63 -5.07 3.21
C ARG A 432 -19.18 -4.44 4.53
N CYS A 433 -17.91 -4.14 4.63
CA CYS A 433 -17.37 -3.41 5.78
C CYS A 433 -17.67 -1.91 5.66
N GLN A 434 -18.19 -1.34 6.75
CA GLN A 434 -18.37 0.10 6.90
C GLN A 434 -17.55 0.58 8.09
N PHE A 435 -16.99 1.78 7.95
CA PHE A 435 -16.19 2.42 8.98
C PHE A 435 -16.98 3.56 9.60
N SER A 436 -16.84 3.76 10.90
CA SER A 436 -17.42 4.91 11.60
C SER A 436 -16.69 6.23 11.30
N VAL A 437 -15.56 6.16 10.64
CA VAL A 437 -14.76 7.32 10.23
C VAL A 437 -15.37 7.91 8.97
N LYS A 438 -15.67 9.22 9.00
CA LYS A 438 -16.27 9.97 7.88
C LYS A 438 -15.25 10.29 6.78
N VAL A 439 -14.41 9.32 6.40
CA VAL A 439 -13.32 9.54 5.45
C VAL A 439 -13.61 8.75 4.19
N SER A 440 -13.67 9.40 3.05
CA SER A 440 -13.75 8.75 1.75
C SER A 440 -12.33 8.42 1.25
N MET A 441 -11.54 7.71 2.07
CA MET A 441 -10.24 7.19 1.65
C MET A 441 -10.41 5.84 0.96
N LYS A 442 -9.63 5.59 -0.09
CA LYS A 442 -9.57 4.30 -0.76
C LYS A 442 -8.69 3.35 0.06
N ILE A 443 -9.13 2.11 0.23
CA ILE A 443 -8.29 1.06 0.83
C ILE A 443 -7.43 0.47 -0.27
N VAL A 444 -6.13 0.37 -0.02
CA VAL A 444 -5.16 -0.14 -1.00
C VAL A 444 -4.61 -1.50 -0.63
N ASP A 445 -4.65 -1.86 0.65
CA ASP A 445 -4.21 -3.18 1.10
C ASP A 445 -4.94 -3.66 2.35
N ILE A 446 -5.02 -5.00 2.50
CA ILE A 446 -5.65 -5.66 3.64
C ILE A 446 -4.80 -6.85 4.10
N HIS A 447 -4.82 -7.13 5.40
CA HIS A 447 -4.32 -8.38 5.96
C HIS A 447 -5.16 -8.81 7.15
N PHE A 448 -5.61 -10.07 7.15
CA PHE A 448 -6.43 -10.63 8.21
C PHE A 448 -5.58 -11.49 9.13
N ASN A 449 -5.65 -11.28 10.43
CA ASN A 449 -5.14 -12.16 11.47
C ASN A 449 -6.25 -12.56 12.42
N LEU A 450 -5.96 -13.40 13.39
CA LEU A 450 -6.96 -13.91 14.34
C LEU A 450 -7.66 -12.79 15.14
N SER A 451 -6.95 -11.71 15.44
CA SER A 451 -7.40 -10.64 16.32
C SER A 451 -7.98 -9.44 15.56
N HIS A 452 -7.45 -9.13 14.39
CA HIS A 452 -7.74 -7.89 13.69
C HIS A 452 -7.75 -8.06 12.16
N LEU A 453 -8.43 -7.16 11.49
CA LEU A 453 -8.25 -6.88 10.07
C LEU A 453 -7.40 -5.61 9.93
N ALA A 454 -6.20 -5.75 9.44
CA ALA A 454 -5.32 -4.63 9.14
C ALA A 454 -5.70 -4.02 7.79
N LEU A 455 -5.74 -2.70 7.71
CA LEU A 455 -6.17 -1.93 6.54
C LEU A 455 -5.14 -0.84 6.24
N VAL A 456 -4.73 -0.74 5.00
CA VAL A 456 -3.90 0.36 4.49
C VAL A 456 -4.75 1.22 3.58
N PHE A 457 -4.71 2.53 3.78
CA PHE A 457 -5.43 3.50 2.98
C PHE A 457 -4.49 4.22 1.99
N ASP A 458 -5.06 4.81 0.95
CA ASP A 458 -4.35 5.50 -0.14
C ASP A 458 -3.42 6.64 0.33
N LEU A 459 -3.74 7.25 1.47
CA LEU A 459 -2.86 8.24 2.12
C LEU A 459 -1.70 7.60 2.91
N GLY A 460 -1.49 6.28 2.79
CA GLY A 460 -0.45 5.56 3.50
C GLY A 460 -0.68 5.43 5.01
N ILE A 461 -1.93 5.63 5.46
CA ILE A 461 -2.31 5.47 6.87
C ILE A 461 -2.76 4.04 7.11
N VAL A 462 -2.34 3.46 8.23
CA VAL A 462 -2.66 2.09 8.62
C VAL A 462 -3.62 2.08 9.81
N TYR A 463 -4.64 1.23 9.72
CA TYR A 463 -5.57 0.97 10.81
C TYR A 463 -5.68 -0.53 11.09
N LEU A 464 -5.82 -0.86 12.37
CA LEU A 464 -6.28 -2.17 12.82
C LEU A 464 -7.76 -2.09 13.12
N ALA A 465 -8.54 -2.92 12.46
CA ALA A 465 -9.98 -3.01 12.61
C ALA A 465 -10.34 -4.20 13.49
N SER A 466 -11.08 -3.97 14.57
CA SER A 466 -11.71 -5.04 15.33
C SER A 466 -13.13 -5.28 14.81
N VAL A 467 -13.42 -6.53 14.46
CA VAL A 467 -14.77 -6.96 14.07
C VAL A 467 -15.57 -7.20 15.35
N LYS A 468 -16.26 -6.18 15.85
CA LYS A 468 -17.17 -6.35 17.00
C LYS A 468 -18.52 -6.86 16.52
N HIS A 469 -18.89 -8.04 16.94
CA HIS A 469 -20.28 -8.50 16.86
C HIS A 469 -21.14 -7.67 17.83
N LYS A 470 -21.81 -6.62 17.35
CA LYS A 470 -22.87 -6.01 18.16
C LYS A 470 -24.04 -6.99 18.20
N GLY A 471 -24.30 -7.56 19.39
CA GLY A 471 -25.57 -8.17 19.67
C GLY A 471 -26.71 -7.17 19.37
N LYS A 472 -27.77 -7.68 18.76
CA LYS A 472 -29.09 -7.07 18.47
C LYS A 472 -29.13 -5.53 18.51
N VAL A 473 -28.88 -4.90 17.37
CA VAL A 473 -29.21 -3.49 17.16
C VAL A 473 -30.72 -3.34 17.21
N LYS A 474 -31.25 -2.57 18.16
CA LYS A 474 -32.64 -2.13 18.17
C LYS A 474 -32.89 -1.39 16.85
N LYS A 475 -33.82 -1.91 16.04
CA LYS A 475 -34.22 -1.35 14.76
C LYS A 475 -34.90 0.01 14.97
N THR A 476 -34.27 1.08 14.55
CA THR A 476 -34.92 2.37 14.29
C THR A 476 -35.33 2.41 12.80
N PRO A 477 -36.60 2.69 12.46
CA PRO A 477 -37.15 2.48 11.12
C PRO A 477 -36.73 3.46 10.01
N GLU A 478 -36.08 4.56 10.33
CA GLU A 478 -36.01 5.69 9.40
C GLU A 478 -34.80 5.75 8.45
N LYS A 479 -33.80 4.88 8.56
CA LYS A 479 -32.58 4.95 7.71
C LYS A 479 -32.52 3.97 6.56
N LYS A 480 -33.60 3.22 6.27
CA LYS A 480 -33.62 2.18 5.22
C LYS A 480 -33.78 2.71 3.79
N LYS A 481 -34.18 3.97 3.58
CA LYS A 481 -34.60 4.46 2.24
C LYS A 481 -33.50 5.09 1.38
N LEU A 482 -32.31 5.41 1.92
CA LEU A 482 -31.30 6.18 1.15
C LEU A 482 -30.17 5.36 0.52
N LEU A 483 -30.01 4.10 0.87
CA LEU A 483 -28.89 3.27 0.36
C LEU A 483 -29.28 2.21 -0.69
N SER A 484 -30.58 2.03 -0.97
CA SER A 484 -31.06 0.96 -1.86
C SER A 484 -31.05 1.29 -3.36
N SER A 485 -30.70 2.51 -3.76
CA SER A 485 -30.91 2.98 -5.15
C SER A 485 -29.71 2.80 -6.10
N ARG A 486 -28.62 2.19 -5.67
CA ARG A 486 -27.40 1.98 -6.52
C ARG A 486 -26.88 0.55 -6.60
N LEU A 487 -27.60 -0.44 -6.09
CA LEU A 487 -27.20 -1.85 -6.19
C LEU A 487 -28.17 -2.59 -7.11
N HIS A 488 -27.64 -3.42 -8.01
CA HIS A 488 -28.43 -4.29 -8.86
C HIS A 488 -29.42 -5.11 -8.03
N PRO A 489 -30.71 -5.24 -8.43
CA PRO A 489 -31.78 -5.77 -7.59
C PRO A 489 -31.68 -7.26 -7.21
N ASN A 490 -30.68 -7.98 -7.73
CA ASN A 490 -30.57 -9.44 -7.56
C ASN A 490 -29.47 -9.92 -6.62
N VAL A 491 -28.77 -9.01 -5.91
CA VAL A 491 -27.68 -9.38 -4.99
C VAL A 491 -28.14 -9.19 -3.55
N LYS A 492 -28.38 -10.29 -2.83
CA LYS A 492 -28.64 -10.29 -1.39
C LYS A 492 -27.31 -10.09 -0.64
N LEU A 493 -27.02 -8.84 -0.26
CA LEU A 493 -26.01 -8.53 0.75
C LEU A 493 -26.64 -8.71 2.13
N ASP A 494 -26.14 -9.66 2.89
CA ASP A 494 -26.64 -9.94 4.23
C ASP A 494 -25.93 -9.05 5.26
N GLY A 495 -26.38 -7.82 5.32
CA GLY A 495 -25.97 -6.86 6.35
C GLY A 495 -24.63 -6.17 6.09
N THR A 496 -24.45 -5.07 6.80
CA THR A 496 -23.17 -4.33 6.86
C THR A 496 -22.47 -4.65 8.18
N ILE A 497 -21.16 -4.85 8.13
CA ILE A 497 -20.31 -5.00 9.32
C ILE A 497 -19.66 -3.65 9.61
N PHE A 498 -19.93 -3.11 10.80
CA PHE A 498 -19.24 -1.90 11.26
C PHE A 498 -17.92 -2.27 11.91
N LEU A 499 -16.83 -1.73 11.37
CA LEU A 499 -15.49 -1.90 11.90
C LEU A 499 -15.13 -0.74 12.83
N ASN A 500 -14.54 -1.06 13.97
CA ASN A 500 -13.94 -0.07 14.85
C ASN A 500 -12.45 0.04 14.52
N LEU A 501 -12.04 1.20 14.01
CA LEU A 501 -10.68 1.44 13.51
C LEU A 501 -9.80 2.03 14.61
N LYS A 502 -8.64 1.41 14.83
CA LYS A 502 -7.55 1.94 15.66
C LYS A 502 -6.38 2.27 14.75
N ARG A 503 -6.02 3.55 14.65
CA ARG A 503 -4.87 4.01 13.85
C ARG A 503 -3.56 3.53 14.47
N ILE A 504 -2.63 3.11 13.62
CA ILE A 504 -1.25 2.87 14.00
C ILE A 504 -0.49 4.19 13.81
N PRO A 505 0.13 4.74 14.87
CA PRO A 505 0.89 5.98 14.76
C PRO A 505 2.19 5.77 13.99
N GLY A 506 2.75 6.83 13.41
CA GLY A 506 4.06 6.83 12.77
C GLY A 506 4.12 6.23 11.35
N LEU A 507 2.96 5.89 10.75
CA LEU A 507 2.89 5.37 9.38
C LEU A 507 2.06 6.31 8.50
N TYR A 508 2.68 6.86 7.46
CA TYR A 508 2.05 7.82 6.54
C TYR A 508 2.25 7.50 5.07
N ARG A 509 3.08 6.52 4.75
CA ARG A 509 3.45 6.14 3.38
C ARG A 509 3.30 4.64 3.14
N ALA A 510 2.49 3.99 3.95
CA ALA A 510 2.26 2.56 3.85
C ALA A 510 1.60 2.20 2.51
N MET A 511 2.10 1.14 1.88
CA MET A 511 1.54 0.56 0.66
C MET A 511 0.95 -0.82 0.92
N ASN A 512 1.61 -1.58 1.78
CA ASN A 512 1.25 -2.96 2.06
C ASN A 512 1.48 -3.26 3.53
N ILE A 513 0.64 -4.10 4.12
CA ILE A 513 0.80 -4.58 5.49
C ILE A 513 0.78 -6.10 5.54
N VAL A 514 1.66 -6.65 6.36
CA VAL A 514 1.74 -8.07 6.66
C VAL A 514 1.80 -8.25 8.18
N THR A 515 1.17 -9.29 8.67
CA THR A 515 1.19 -9.66 10.09
C THR A 515 1.30 -11.17 10.22
N ASP A 516 1.85 -11.64 11.34
CA ASP A 516 1.75 -13.05 11.68
C ASP A 516 0.28 -13.46 11.93
N PRO A 517 -0.05 -14.74 11.87
CA PRO A 517 -1.42 -15.21 12.08
C PRO A 517 -2.02 -14.82 13.43
N GLU A 518 -1.22 -14.71 14.47
CA GLU A 518 -1.63 -14.31 15.82
C GLU A 518 -1.88 -12.80 15.94
N GLY A 519 -1.29 -11.97 15.07
CA GLY A 519 -1.39 -10.52 15.10
C GLY A 519 -0.48 -9.86 16.14
N GLU A 520 0.64 -10.51 16.44
CA GLU A 520 1.64 -10.03 17.39
C GLU A 520 2.79 -9.26 16.74
N ASN A 521 3.13 -9.62 15.50
CA ASN A 521 4.22 -9.01 14.75
C ASN A 521 3.71 -8.49 13.41
N PHE A 522 4.24 -7.34 12.99
CA PHE A 522 3.79 -6.60 11.83
C PHE A 522 4.97 -6.10 11.00
N ALA A 523 4.78 -6.05 9.69
CA ALA A 523 5.63 -5.33 8.76
C ALA A 523 4.79 -4.51 7.80
N VAL A 524 5.27 -3.32 7.46
CA VAL A 524 4.65 -2.41 6.51
C VAL A 524 5.68 -1.99 5.49
N LEU A 525 5.37 -2.22 4.23
CA LEU A 525 6.14 -1.67 3.11
C LEU A 525 5.69 -0.24 2.87
N GLN A 526 6.65 0.67 2.75
CA GLN A 526 6.40 2.11 2.63
C GLN A 526 6.99 2.66 1.34
N ARG A 527 6.31 3.65 0.76
CA ARG A 527 6.89 4.48 -0.29
C ARG A 527 8.03 5.29 0.30
N SER A 528 9.11 5.46 -0.46
CA SER A 528 10.12 6.44 -0.10
C SER A 528 9.56 7.85 -0.23
N PRO A 529 9.97 8.79 0.63
CA PRO A 529 9.86 10.20 0.34
C PRO A 529 10.81 10.61 -0.80
N ARG A 530 11.78 9.74 -1.12
CA ARG A 530 12.78 9.97 -2.17
C ARG A 530 12.34 9.27 -3.45
N SER A 531 12.46 9.94 -4.58
CA SER A 531 12.52 9.22 -5.84
C SER A 531 13.74 8.30 -5.81
N VAL A 532 13.57 7.18 -6.45
CA VAL A 532 14.67 6.24 -6.72
C VAL A 532 15.84 6.99 -7.35
N SER A 533 17.02 6.61 -6.91
CA SER A 533 18.31 7.14 -7.36
C SER A 533 18.38 7.43 -8.85
N LYS A 534 19.08 8.50 -9.19
CA LYS A 534 19.37 9.00 -10.55
C LYS A 534 20.02 7.98 -11.51
N ASP A 535 20.15 6.71 -11.10
CA ASP A 535 20.92 5.68 -11.82
C ASP A 535 20.07 4.64 -12.55
N VAL A 536 18.75 4.87 -12.66
CA VAL A 536 17.88 3.94 -13.39
C VAL A 536 17.27 4.67 -14.59
N ASP A 537 17.91 4.51 -15.75
CA ASP A 537 17.34 4.85 -17.07
C ASP A 537 16.14 3.92 -17.38
N PHE A 538 15.04 4.06 -16.66
CA PHE A 538 13.77 3.45 -17.02
C PHE A 538 12.91 4.48 -17.75
N ILE A 539 12.91 4.40 -19.07
CA ILE A 539 11.82 4.96 -19.88
C ILE A 539 10.62 4.04 -19.65
N VAL A 540 9.77 4.37 -18.69
CA VAL A 540 8.48 3.69 -18.53
C VAL A 540 7.52 4.31 -19.53
N PRO A 541 6.85 3.53 -20.40
CA PRO A 541 5.76 4.05 -21.22
C PRO A 541 4.68 4.57 -20.28
N ILE A 542 4.39 5.85 -20.32
CA ILE A 542 3.30 6.46 -19.55
C ILE A 542 2.01 5.78 -20.00
N ALA A 543 1.43 4.94 -19.15
CA ALA A 543 0.08 4.46 -19.37
C ALA A 543 -0.83 5.69 -19.48
N GLN A 544 -1.81 5.63 -20.39
CA GLN A 544 -2.77 6.71 -20.62
C GLN A 544 -3.48 7.05 -19.31
N SER A 545 -2.95 8.01 -18.56
CA SER A 545 -3.59 8.55 -17.36
C SER A 545 -4.46 9.74 -17.78
N GLU A 546 -5.53 10.01 -17.08
CA GLU A 546 -6.34 11.22 -17.28
C GLU A 546 -5.57 12.49 -16.85
N PHE A 547 -4.40 12.34 -16.23
CA PHE A 547 -3.59 13.44 -15.72
C PHE A 547 -3.16 14.46 -16.78
N PRO A 548 -2.69 14.08 -18.00
CA PRO A 548 -2.38 15.04 -19.03
C PRO A 548 -3.57 15.90 -19.46
N ALA A 549 -4.78 15.30 -19.51
CA ALA A 549 -6.00 16.04 -19.83
C ALA A 549 -6.35 17.06 -18.73
N LEU A 550 -6.27 16.65 -17.47
CA LEU A 550 -6.49 17.53 -16.31
C LEU A 550 -5.48 18.68 -16.28
N MET A 551 -4.22 18.41 -16.64
CA MET A 551 -3.17 19.42 -16.68
C MET A 551 -3.32 20.37 -17.87
N ALA A 552 -3.85 19.90 -19.00
CA ALA A 552 -4.20 20.76 -20.14
C ALA A 552 -5.34 21.72 -19.77
N ASP A 553 -6.37 21.22 -19.08
CA ASP A 553 -7.47 22.04 -18.57
C ASP A 553 -6.96 23.07 -17.56
N PHE A 554 -6.07 22.69 -16.67
CA PHE A 554 -5.44 23.57 -15.69
C PHE A 554 -4.61 24.68 -16.35
N LEU A 555 -3.84 24.37 -17.39
CA LEU A 555 -3.12 25.40 -18.17
C LEU A 555 -4.08 26.35 -18.89
N ARG A 556 -5.19 25.85 -19.43
CA ARG A 556 -6.21 26.65 -20.08
C ARG A 556 -6.90 27.60 -19.10
N GLU A 557 -7.33 27.10 -17.95
CA GLU A 557 -7.92 27.90 -16.88
C GLU A 557 -6.96 28.99 -16.38
N THR A 558 -5.67 28.67 -16.27
CA THR A 558 -4.63 29.64 -15.89
C THR A 558 -4.55 30.81 -16.88
N ASN A 559 -4.65 30.51 -18.18
CA ASN A 559 -4.62 31.52 -19.24
C ASN A 559 -5.91 32.35 -19.27
N GLU A 560 -7.07 31.76 -19.02
CA GLU A 560 -8.38 32.42 -19.09
C GLU A 560 -8.69 33.25 -17.84
N MET A 561 -8.38 32.74 -16.65
CA MET A 561 -8.76 33.39 -15.39
C MET A 561 -7.74 34.40 -14.86
N GLY A 562 -6.49 34.38 -15.33
CA GLY A 562 -5.44 35.36 -14.98
C GLY A 562 -5.04 35.43 -13.49
N SER A 563 -5.60 34.57 -12.65
CA SER A 563 -5.44 34.63 -11.18
C SER A 563 -4.78 33.39 -10.55
N LEU A 564 -4.56 32.34 -11.32
CA LEU A 564 -4.05 31.08 -10.79
C LEU A 564 -2.53 30.89 -10.95
N HIS A 565 -1.86 31.72 -11.75
CA HIS A 565 -0.42 31.63 -11.96
C HIS A 565 0.38 32.26 -10.81
N ASP A 566 1.59 31.78 -10.61
CA ASP A 566 2.57 32.31 -9.66
C ASP A 566 3.88 32.77 -10.32
N ILE A 567 3.96 32.65 -11.66
CA ILE A 567 5.06 33.16 -12.49
C ILE A 567 4.54 33.54 -13.88
N VAL A 568 5.17 34.54 -14.50
CA VAL A 568 4.92 34.94 -15.89
C VAL A 568 6.24 34.89 -16.64
N PHE A 569 6.28 34.15 -17.75
CA PHE A 569 7.39 34.20 -18.68
C PHE A 569 7.09 35.23 -19.77
N GLU A 570 7.96 36.23 -19.93
CA GLU A 570 7.92 37.17 -21.03
C GLU A 570 8.89 36.75 -22.13
N VAL A 571 8.34 36.36 -23.28
CA VAL A 571 9.10 35.90 -24.45
C VAL A 571 8.78 36.80 -25.63
N GLY A 572 9.71 37.67 -25.99
CA GLY A 572 9.47 38.74 -26.98
C GLY A 572 8.42 39.70 -26.45
N GLN A 573 7.28 39.80 -27.17
CA GLN A 573 6.16 40.68 -26.80
C GLN A 573 4.98 39.88 -26.17
N GLN A 574 5.14 38.59 -25.93
CA GLN A 574 4.08 37.73 -25.41
C GLN A 574 4.35 37.33 -23.96
N ARG A 575 3.26 37.24 -23.21
CA ARG A 575 3.27 36.83 -21.78
C ARG A 575 2.65 35.45 -21.65
N PHE A 576 3.34 34.58 -20.92
CA PHE A 576 2.94 33.20 -20.66
C PHE A 576 2.79 33.00 -19.16
N PRO A 577 1.57 33.13 -18.62
CA PRO A 577 1.33 32.80 -17.21
C PRO A 577 1.50 31.32 -16.98
N ALA A 578 2.20 30.96 -15.92
CA ALA A 578 2.55 29.58 -15.62
C ALA A 578 2.68 29.34 -14.11
N HIS A 579 3.12 28.14 -13.74
CA HIS A 579 3.32 27.73 -12.36
C HIS A 579 4.79 27.37 -12.12
N LYS A 580 5.41 28.02 -11.13
CA LYS A 580 6.83 27.79 -10.76
C LYS A 580 7.17 26.31 -10.61
N VAL A 581 6.28 25.56 -9.96
CA VAL A 581 6.45 24.11 -9.74
C VAL A 581 6.53 23.34 -11.05
N ILE A 582 5.65 23.62 -12.01
CA ILE A 582 5.59 22.89 -13.28
C ILE A 582 6.75 23.26 -14.17
N ALA A 583 7.06 24.56 -14.27
CA ALA A 583 8.18 25.05 -15.05
C ALA A 583 9.53 24.52 -14.51
N ALA A 584 9.69 24.51 -13.18
CA ALA A 584 10.88 23.96 -12.53
C ALA A 584 11.01 22.45 -12.70
N ALA A 585 9.89 21.71 -12.66
CA ALA A 585 9.87 20.28 -12.91
C ALA A 585 10.19 19.93 -14.37
N GLY A 586 9.71 20.75 -15.30
CA GLY A 586 9.87 20.51 -16.73
C GLY A 586 11.23 20.89 -17.31
N SER A 587 11.98 21.79 -16.66
CA SER A 587 13.26 22.27 -17.21
C SER A 587 14.25 22.68 -16.11
N LYS A 588 15.47 22.09 -16.17
CA LYS A 588 16.57 22.46 -15.28
C LYS A 588 16.99 23.92 -15.41
N GLU A 589 16.90 24.49 -16.62
CA GLU A 589 17.26 25.88 -16.86
C GLU A 589 16.21 26.83 -16.30
N LEU A 590 14.92 26.56 -16.50
CA LEU A 590 13.86 27.33 -15.86
C LEU A 590 13.91 27.20 -14.34
N HIS A 591 14.24 26.03 -13.82
CA HIS A 591 14.46 25.84 -12.36
C HIS A 591 15.56 26.78 -11.84
N LYS A 592 16.72 26.87 -12.50
CA LYS A 592 17.79 27.78 -12.13
C LYS A 592 17.34 29.24 -12.17
N LEU A 593 16.64 29.64 -13.24
CA LEU A 593 16.13 31.00 -13.40
C LEU A 593 15.13 31.35 -12.31
N ILE A 594 14.18 30.46 -12.01
CA ILE A 594 13.18 30.65 -10.94
C ILE A 594 13.87 30.79 -9.58
N ARG A 595 14.92 30.01 -9.30
CA ARG A 595 15.69 30.10 -8.04
C ARG A 595 16.50 31.38 -7.91
N SER A 596 16.89 31.99 -9.02
CA SER A 596 17.66 33.24 -9.03
C SER A 596 16.80 34.51 -8.95
N LEU A 597 15.46 34.37 -9.04
CA LEU A 597 14.54 35.50 -8.96
C LEU A 597 14.54 36.12 -7.55
N PRO A 598 14.56 37.45 -7.46
CA PRO A 598 14.30 38.16 -6.20
C PRO A 598 12.91 37.80 -5.65
N SER A 599 12.76 37.84 -4.33
CA SER A 599 11.51 37.43 -3.64
C SER A 599 10.25 38.21 -4.06
N ASN A 600 10.43 39.37 -4.69
CA ASN A 600 9.35 40.26 -5.09
C ASN A 600 9.09 40.27 -6.61
N GLU A 601 9.77 39.43 -7.37
CA GLU A 601 9.60 39.35 -8.81
C GLU A 601 8.96 38.02 -9.20
N ASP A 602 7.92 38.11 -10.05
CA ASP A 602 7.17 36.97 -10.57
C ASP A 602 7.31 36.86 -12.10
N THR A 603 8.21 37.64 -12.71
CA THR A 603 8.37 37.71 -14.17
C THR A 603 9.78 37.29 -14.58
N VAL A 604 9.87 36.36 -15.51
CA VAL A 604 11.12 35.88 -16.13
C VAL A 604 11.14 36.33 -17.58
N HIS A 605 12.18 37.06 -17.97
CA HIS A 605 12.38 37.50 -19.37
C HIS A 605 13.26 36.47 -20.08
N LEU A 606 12.76 35.91 -21.19
CA LEU A 606 13.49 34.97 -22.05
C LEU A 606 13.79 35.68 -23.40
N LEU A 607 15.05 36.06 -23.60
CA LEU A 607 15.46 36.89 -24.75
C LEU A 607 15.74 36.10 -26.01
N ASP A 608 16.20 34.85 -25.88
CA ASP A 608 16.68 34.03 -27.00
C ASP A 608 15.69 32.92 -27.41
N THR A 609 14.42 33.07 -27.07
CA THR A 609 13.39 32.05 -27.33
C THR A 609 12.28 32.65 -28.19
N GLU A 610 11.81 31.89 -29.18
CA GLU A 610 10.66 32.28 -29.99
C GLU A 610 9.34 31.99 -29.25
N PRO A 611 8.38 32.94 -29.18
CA PRO A 611 7.13 32.77 -28.43
C PRO A 611 6.33 31.52 -28.83
N THR A 612 6.28 31.20 -30.11
CA THR A 612 5.57 30.03 -30.64
C THR A 612 6.20 28.72 -30.16
N ILE A 613 7.52 28.66 -30.05
CA ILE A 613 8.26 27.50 -29.56
C ILE A 613 8.06 27.37 -28.05
N PHE A 614 8.13 28.50 -27.32
CA PHE A 614 7.93 28.48 -25.89
C PHE A 614 6.52 28.03 -25.48
N ALA A 615 5.49 28.43 -26.22
CA ALA A 615 4.13 27.96 -26.04
C ALA A 615 4.03 26.42 -26.09
N GLN A 616 4.72 25.82 -27.07
CA GLN A 616 4.75 24.35 -27.24
C GLN A 616 5.57 23.65 -26.12
N ILE A 617 6.65 24.28 -25.70
CA ILE A 617 7.44 23.78 -24.56
C ILE A 617 6.59 23.80 -23.29
N LEU A 618 5.86 24.89 -23.06
CA LEU A 618 4.98 25.01 -21.90
C LEU A 618 3.84 23.99 -21.95
N GLU A 619 3.18 23.83 -23.11
CA GLU A 619 2.18 22.78 -23.32
C GLU A 619 2.74 21.39 -23.00
N TYR A 620 3.94 21.07 -23.49
CA TYR A 620 4.61 19.82 -23.21
C TYR A 620 4.90 19.60 -21.71
N MET A 621 5.32 20.64 -21.00
CA MET A 621 5.58 20.55 -19.57
C MET A 621 4.32 20.21 -18.75
N TYR A 622 3.15 20.65 -19.20
CA TYR A 622 1.88 20.39 -18.53
C TYR A 622 1.27 19.04 -18.93
N THR A 623 1.36 18.68 -20.22
CA THR A 623 0.59 17.56 -20.78
C THR A 623 1.44 16.33 -21.13
N GLY A 624 2.77 16.48 -21.17
CA GLY A 624 3.68 15.46 -21.69
C GLY A 624 3.63 15.29 -23.22
N THR A 625 2.82 16.10 -23.92
CA THR A 625 2.66 16.07 -25.38
C THR A 625 2.58 17.50 -25.93
N CYS A 626 2.94 17.70 -27.18
CA CYS A 626 2.68 18.97 -27.88
C CYS A 626 2.45 18.71 -29.37
N SER A 627 1.90 19.69 -30.07
CA SER A 627 1.52 19.54 -31.46
C SER A 627 2.70 19.24 -32.39
N LEU A 628 3.93 19.62 -32.00
CA LEU A 628 5.16 19.35 -32.75
C LEU A 628 5.62 17.90 -32.68
N LEU A 629 5.19 17.15 -31.66
CA LEU A 629 5.56 15.73 -31.44
C LEU A 629 4.58 14.74 -32.06
N VAL A 630 3.50 15.24 -32.71
CA VAL A 630 2.52 14.36 -33.37
C VAL A 630 3.08 13.96 -34.76
N PRO A 631 3.26 12.65 -35.05
CA PRO A 631 3.74 12.17 -36.32
C PRO A 631 2.87 12.68 -37.48
N GLY A 632 3.49 13.29 -38.49
CA GLY A 632 2.81 13.78 -39.70
C GLY A 632 2.39 15.26 -39.69
N LYS A 633 2.60 16.00 -38.61
CA LYS A 633 2.35 17.45 -38.53
C LYS A 633 3.61 18.32 -38.54
N CYS A 634 4.81 17.75 -38.59
CA CYS A 634 6.04 18.53 -38.78
C CYS A 634 6.07 19.08 -40.22
N SER A 635 5.85 20.38 -40.37
CA SER A 635 6.26 21.09 -41.59
C SER A 635 7.80 21.12 -41.62
N GLU A 636 8.41 20.91 -42.77
CA GLU A 636 9.85 20.74 -43.05
C GLU A 636 10.79 21.88 -42.56
N ARG A 637 10.33 22.80 -41.70
CA ARG A 637 11.08 24.01 -41.32
C ARG A 637 11.71 24.02 -39.92
N TYR A 638 11.48 22.99 -39.10
CA TYR A 638 12.05 22.99 -37.74
C TYR A 638 12.85 21.71 -37.48
N THR A 639 14.11 21.72 -37.91
CA THR A 639 15.10 20.76 -37.40
C THR A 639 15.59 21.30 -36.06
N LEU A 640 15.02 20.79 -34.97
CA LEU A 640 15.56 21.02 -33.62
C LEU A 640 16.90 20.29 -33.53
N HIS A 641 17.99 21.00 -33.76
CA HIS A 641 19.33 20.55 -33.37
C HIS A 641 19.44 20.59 -31.83
N PHE A 642 19.13 19.50 -31.18
CA PHE A 642 19.67 19.23 -29.87
C PHE A 642 21.16 18.88 -30.02
N GLN A 643 22.02 19.90 -30.11
CA GLN A 643 23.42 19.68 -29.83
C GLN A 643 23.54 19.33 -28.33
N ARG A 644 24.03 18.10 -28.05
CA ARG A 644 24.64 17.79 -26.77
C ARG A 644 25.81 18.76 -26.60
N GLY A 645 25.58 19.87 -25.94
CA GLY A 645 26.60 20.81 -25.51
C GLY A 645 26.89 20.54 -24.06
N ASP A 646 28.08 20.11 -23.78
CA ASP A 646 28.73 20.21 -22.47
C ASP A 646 28.60 21.66 -21.98
N TYR A 647 27.80 21.85 -20.88
CA TYR A 647 27.97 22.92 -19.89
C TYR A 647 27.32 22.49 -18.58
#